data_d0d4cfa5582e11eab874352c16383d0e
#
_entry.id   d0d4cfa5582e11eab874352c16383d0e
#
_cell.length_a   1.000
_cell.length_b   1.000
_cell.length_c   1.000
_cell.angle_alpha   90.00
_cell.angle_beta   90.00
_cell.angle_gamma   90.00
#
_symmetry.space_group_name_H-M   'P 1'
#
loop_
_entity.id
_entity.type
_entity.pdbx_description
1 polymer ?
#
loop_
_entity_poly.entity_id
_entity_poly.type
_entity_poly.pdbx_seq_one_letter_code
_entity_poly.pdbx_strand_id
1 'polypeptide(L)'
;MRKPISLTSNDSNTGIELLDRDGSVLAFNERVLDWAKRPEVPLLERLRYLCIVSSNLDEFFEVRADLHMSAFRNNDEKGTYNTKTFEIVYNTARDLVNEQYSLYNAVLLPSLQKEGIKILSHADRNLVQKKWVRDYFRREVNPLLVPVGLDPAHPFPQVANKSLNFIVQLSGKDAFGRSNDIAIVKVPRVLPRVIPLPAKVAGHGKAFVLLSSVIRAHLNDLFPGREVGQFSQFRVTRNSDLSVDEEEVENLRTALRKGLQHRQYGQALRLEVSDSCSEHLSDFLLKQFSLPKSALFRAAGPVNLVRLSQLIDLVDDPALLFPAYQSSFPKQLKQGESIFARMQKGDVLIHQPFESFDGVLAFLKEAVEDPQVLAIKQTIYRTGSDPAMMNLLREAVRRGKEVTAVVELKARFDEEANINWAEQLESVGAQVVYGVVGLKTHAKMLLVTRREGRVLKRYGHLSTGNYNPRTAKLYTDLSYLTSDARMTADMETLFVHLASPSRLGRMNKLWAAPFFLQNNMVEKIEAVGAAAAKGLPARIVAKMNSLTDPVLVHALISAGQKGAQIDLIVRGACMLPAGIPGKTDNIRVRSIIGRFLEHSRVFFFEADTVQDIYLSSADWMSRNMTRRVELAWPVLELSLRQRLIDECLLAYLHDTRNAWTLDADGKYRRVEKQGRKPQSAQALLMQKYSPAQPKSR
;
A
#
# COMPACT_ATOMS: atom_id res chain seq x y z
N MET A 1 18.14 15.85 14.83
CA MET A 1 18.26 15.64 13.38
C MET A 1 19.08 14.38 13.15
N ARG A 2 18.44 13.33 12.63
CA ARG A 2 19.07 12.01 12.43
C ARG A 2 19.96 12.02 11.19
N LYS A 3 21.10 11.31 11.23
CA LYS A 3 21.97 11.12 10.05
C LYS A 3 21.28 10.18 9.05
N PRO A 4 21.41 10.42 7.73
CA PRO A 4 20.88 9.50 6.73
C PRO A 4 21.59 8.14 6.84
N ILE A 5 20.84 7.08 6.55
CA ILE A 5 21.37 5.71 6.48
C ILE A 5 22.08 5.60 5.13
N SER A 6 23.40 5.63 5.11
CA SER A 6 24.19 5.34 3.93
C SER A 6 24.64 3.87 3.97
N LEU A 7 24.29 3.12 2.97
CA LEU A 7 24.72 1.73 2.80
C LEU A 7 25.38 1.57 1.43
N THR A 8 26.60 1.16 1.46
CA THR A 8 27.45 0.96 0.28
C THR A 8 27.02 -0.28 -0.50
N SER A 9 26.53 -0.08 -1.74
CA SER A 9 26.78 -1.01 -2.82
C SER A 9 27.76 -0.31 -3.77
N ASN A 10 28.99 -0.70 -3.74
CA ASN A 10 30.01 -0.24 -4.66
C ASN A 10 29.73 -0.82 -6.07
N ASP A 11 28.92 -0.15 -6.86
CA ASP A 11 28.93 -0.30 -8.32
C ASP A 11 29.44 0.99 -8.93
N SER A 12 30.65 0.90 -9.44
CA SER A 12 31.67 1.93 -9.56
C SER A 12 31.64 2.75 -10.87
N ASN A 13 30.48 3.15 -11.40
CA ASN A 13 30.51 3.97 -12.64
C ASN A 13 30.21 5.47 -12.43
N THR A 14 29.56 5.87 -11.34
CA THR A 14 29.20 7.28 -11.10
C THR A 14 29.90 7.90 -9.89
N GLY A 15 30.57 7.12 -9.07
CA GLY A 15 31.23 7.60 -7.83
C GLY A 15 30.26 8.18 -6.77
N ILE A 16 28.97 7.78 -6.83
CA ILE A 16 27.90 8.27 -5.96
C ILE A 16 27.31 7.09 -5.20
N GLU A 17 27.30 7.21 -3.88
CA GLU A 17 26.63 6.26 -2.99
C GLU A 17 25.12 6.46 -3.05
N LEU A 18 24.35 5.39 -3.32
CA LEU A 18 22.90 5.43 -3.36
C LEU A 18 22.34 5.43 -1.94
N LEU A 19 21.16 6.04 -1.77
CA LEU A 19 20.45 6.03 -0.50
C LEU A 19 19.93 4.63 -0.18
N ASP A 20 19.87 4.30 1.11
CA ASP A 20 19.31 3.03 1.55
C ASP A 20 17.81 2.94 1.27
N ARG A 21 17.41 1.83 0.66
CA ARG A 21 16.02 1.60 0.27
C ARG A 21 15.09 1.50 1.48
N ASP A 22 15.47 0.74 2.49
CA ASP A 22 14.61 0.45 3.65
C ASP A 22 14.56 1.63 4.61
N GLY A 23 15.67 2.37 4.75
CA GLY A 23 15.69 3.70 5.38
C GLY A 23 14.79 4.70 4.67
N SER A 24 14.75 4.69 3.35
CA SER A 24 13.86 5.55 2.57
C SER A 24 12.37 5.19 2.76
N VAL A 25 12.04 3.90 2.96
CA VAL A 25 10.67 3.47 3.34
C VAL A 25 10.28 3.98 4.73
N LEU A 26 11.19 3.95 5.70
CA LEU A 26 10.92 4.51 7.04
C LEU A 26 10.76 6.03 6.98
N ALA A 27 11.60 6.74 6.23
CA ALA A 27 11.46 8.17 5.97
C ALA A 27 10.14 8.54 5.27
N PHE A 28 9.60 7.66 4.42
CA PHE A 28 8.24 7.83 3.89
C PHE A 28 7.19 7.77 5.00
N ASN A 29 7.30 6.85 5.95
CA ASN A 29 6.38 6.78 7.09
C ASN A 29 6.46 8.01 8.01
N GLU A 30 7.62 8.63 8.17
CA GLU A 30 7.76 9.92 8.87
C GLU A 30 6.93 11.03 8.18
N ARG A 31 6.96 11.07 6.83
CA ARG A 31 6.14 12.03 6.06
C ARG A 31 4.64 11.75 6.16
N VAL A 32 4.24 10.49 6.28
CA VAL A 32 2.84 10.12 6.54
C VAL A 32 2.42 10.54 7.95
N LEU A 33 3.29 10.34 8.97
CA LEU A 33 3.03 10.76 10.35
C LEU A 33 2.87 12.28 10.49
N ASP A 34 3.56 13.06 9.66
CA ASP A 34 3.43 14.52 9.65
C ASP A 34 1.97 14.97 9.41
N TRP A 35 1.19 14.25 8.62
CA TRP A 35 -0.22 14.56 8.43
C TRP A 35 -1.04 14.45 9.73
N ALA A 36 -0.70 13.51 10.59
CA ALA A 36 -1.34 13.40 11.91
C ALA A 36 -0.96 14.55 12.86
N LYS A 37 0.15 15.25 12.61
CA LYS A 37 0.61 16.41 13.39
C LYS A 37 -0.07 17.72 12.99
N ARG A 38 -0.59 17.83 11.77
CA ARG A 38 -1.10 19.08 11.18
C ARG A 38 -2.45 19.47 11.78
N PRO A 39 -2.58 20.64 12.43
CA PRO A 39 -3.82 21.07 13.06
C PRO A 39 -4.92 21.42 12.05
N GLU A 40 -4.54 21.77 10.81
CA GLU A 40 -5.48 22.04 9.70
C GLU A 40 -6.11 20.80 9.08
N VAL A 41 -5.64 19.61 9.44
CA VAL A 41 -6.24 18.32 9.03
C VAL A 41 -7.35 17.96 10.01
N PRO A 42 -8.54 17.56 9.55
CA PRO A 42 -9.65 17.16 10.43
C PRO A 42 -9.24 16.05 11.40
N LEU A 43 -9.74 16.10 12.63
CA LEU A 43 -9.22 15.31 13.75
C LEU A 43 -9.28 13.78 13.52
N LEU A 44 -10.37 13.27 12.98
CA LEU A 44 -10.49 11.83 12.69
C LEU A 44 -9.59 11.41 11.51
N GLU A 45 -9.29 12.31 10.59
CA GLU A 45 -8.29 12.05 9.55
C GLU A 45 -6.88 12.01 10.12
N ARG A 46 -6.54 12.88 11.07
CA ARG A 46 -5.26 12.80 11.81
C ARG A 46 -5.11 11.44 12.49
N LEU A 47 -6.17 10.94 13.12
CA LEU A 47 -6.20 9.59 13.69
C LEU A 47 -6.04 8.51 12.61
N ARG A 48 -6.64 8.70 11.43
CA ARG A 48 -6.48 7.79 10.28
C ARG A 48 -5.04 7.71 9.82
N TYR A 49 -4.34 8.85 9.66
CA TYR A 49 -2.93 8.86 9.30
C TYR A 49 -2.05 8.17 10.35
N LEU A 50 -2.34 8.36 11.63
CA LEU A 50 -1.68 7.63 12.72
C LEU A 50 -1.83 6.11 12.55
N CYS A 51 -3.04 5.63 12.25
CA CYS A 51 -3.31 4.21 12.00
C CYS A 51 -2.61 3.69 10.74
N ILE A 52 -2.53 4.52 9.68
CA ILE A 52 -1.82 4.17 8.44
C ILE A 52 -0.33 3.95 8.70
N VAL A 53 0.32 4.79 9.50
CA VAL A 53 1.73 4.60 9.87
C VAL A 53 1.95 3.26 10.55
N SER A 54 1.07 2.86 11.49
CA SER A 54 1.14 1.55 12.13
C SER A 54 0.96 0.41 11.14
N SER A 55 0.03 0.55 10.19
CA SER A 55 -0.19 -0.45 9.14
C SER A 55 1.01 -0.59 8.20
N ASN A 56 1.61 0.54 7.81
CA ASN A 56 2.80 0.56 6.97
C ASN A 56 4.02 -0.07 7.68
N LEU A 57 4.17 0.17 9.00
CA LEU A 57 5.20 -0.48 9.79
C LEU A 57 4.96 -1.98 9.92
N ASP A 58 3.72 -2.42 10.10
CA ASP A 58 3.39 -3.84 10.09
C ASP A 58 3.82 -4.48 8.76
N GLU A 59 3.46 -3.86 7.62
CA GLU A 59 3.87 -4.35 6.30
C GLU A 59 5.40 -4.32 6.12
N PHE A 60 6.08 -3.29 6.60
CA PHE A 60 7.53 -3.19 6.55
C PHE A 60 8.19 -4.39 7.25
N PHE A 61 7.77 -4.70 8.48
CA PHE A 61 8.30 -5.83 9.22
C PHE A 61 7.92 -7.17 8.57
N GLU A 62 6.70 -7.34 8.13
CA GLU A 62 6.23 -8.59 7.49
C GLU A 62 6.96 -8.92 6.18
N VAL A 63 7.50 -7.91 5.48
CA VAL A 63 7.94 -8.05 4.09
C VAL A 63 9.45 -7.83 3.92
N ARG A 64 10.06 -6.99 4.77
CA ARG A 64 11.44 -6.51 4.56
C ARG A 64 12.39 -6.82 5.70
N ALA A 65 11.89 -6.86 6.93
CA ALA A 65 12.75 -7.00 8.09
C ALA A 65 13.41 -8.37 8.23
N ASP A 66 12.92 -9.38 7.49
CA ASP A 66 13.49 -10.73 7.52
C ASP A 66 14.96 -10.77 7.07
N LEU A 67 15.31 -10.07 5.99
CA LEU A 67 16.68 -9.98 5.51
C LEU A 67 17.61 -9.32 6.54
N HIS A 68 17.14 -8.28 7.22
CA HIS A 68 17.90 -7.64 8.30
C HIS A 68 18.06 -8.57 9.51
N MET A 69 16.99 -9.28 9.90
CA MET A 69 17.03 -10.23 11.02
C MET A 69 17.94 -11.42 10.72
N SER A 70 17.91 -11.93 9.49
CA SER A 70 18.79 -13.02 9.06
C SER A 70 20.26 -12.61 9.09
N ALA A 71 20.59 -11.43 8.57
CA ALA A 71 21.94 -10.88 8.61
C ALA A 71 22.44 -10.70 10.06
N PHE A 72 21.59 -10.21 10.95
CA PHE A 72 21.92 -10.11 12.37
C PHE A 72 22.21 -11.48 13.01
N ARG A 73 21.38 -12.49 12.73
CA ARG A 73 21.56 -13.85 13.27
C ARG A 73 22.81 -14.56 12.76
N ASN A 74 23.15 -14.28 11.49
CA ASN A 74 24.35 -14.84 10.87
C ASN A 74 25.62 -14.07 11.25
N ASN A 75 25.52 -12.96 11.99
CA ASN A 75 26.61 -12.02 12.27
C ASN A 75 27.30 -11.51 10.99
N ASP A 76 26.50 -11.22 9.94
CA ASP A 76 27.03 -10.69 8.69
C ASP A 76 27.59 -9.28 8.91
N GLU A 77 28.86 -9.06 8.58
CA GLU A 77 29.54 -7.77 8.75
C GLU A 77 29.55 -6.93 7.46
N LYS A 78 29.35 -7.57 6.30
CA LYS A 78 29.47 -6.96 4.96
C LYS A 78 28.18 -7.12 4.17
N GLY A 79 28.07 -6.35 3.08
CA GLY A 79 26.92 -6.37 2.18
C GLY A 79 25.84 -5.38 2.55
N THR A 80 24.78 -5.37 1.75
CA THR A 80 23.62 -4.46 1.92
C THR A 80 22.88 -4.73 3.23
N TYR A 81 22.76 -5.99 3.63
CA TYR A 81 22.19 -6.42 4.90
C TYR A 81 23.30 -6.92 5.80
N ASN A 82 23.47 -6.32 6.95
CA ASN A 82 24.50 -6.66 7.92
C ASN A 82 24.04 -6.26 9.34
N THR A 83 24.79 -6.62 10.36
CA THR A 83 24.46 -6.35 11.76
C THR A 83 24.25 -4.84 12.02
N LYS A 84 25.08 -3.98 11.42
CA LYS A 84 24.95 -2.52 11.58
C LYS A 84 23.65 -1.99 10.95
N THR A 85 23.29 -2.46 9.76
CA THR A 85 22.06 -2.03 9.08
C THR A 85 20.82 -2.52 9.80
N PHE A 86 20.85 -3.71 10.39
CA PHE A 86 19.80 -4.18 11.28
C PHE A 86 19.57 -3.22 12.45
N GLU A 87 20.63 -2.85 13.19
CA GLU A 87 20.54 -1.94 14.33
C GLU A 87 19.97 -0.57 13.92
N ILE A 88 20.43 -0.01 12.80
CA ILE A 88 19.96 1.27 12.30
C ILE A 88 18.47 1.22 11.96
N VAL A 89 18.03 0.20 11.22
CA VAL A 89 16.63 0.05 10.78
C VAL A 89 15.70 -0.14 11.97
N TYR A 90 16.06 -1.00 12.93
CA TYR A 90 15.23 -1.26 14.11
C TYR A 90 15.17 -0.05 15.04
N ASN A 91 16.27 0.69 15.22
CA ASN A 91 16.29 1.92 16.00
C ASN A 91 15.45 3.02 15.34
N THR A 92 15.59 3.23 14.03
CA THR A 92 14.77 4.20 13.28
C THR A 92 13.28 3.87 13.38
N ALA A 93 12.92 2.60 13.23
CA ALA A 93 11.52 2.17 13.38
C ALA A 93 11.00 2.39 14.81
N ARG A 94 11.83 2.13 15.84
CA ARG A 94 11.47 2.35 17.25
C ARG A 94 11.24 3.82 17.54
N ASP A 95 12.11 4.68 17.04
CA ASP A 95 11.96 6.12 17.20
C ASP A 95 10.68 6.66 16.54
N LEU A 96 10.32 6.13 15.35
CA LEU A 96 9.06 6.47 14.69
C LEU A 96 7.85 6.03 15.51
N VAL A 97 7.90 4.83 16.12
CA VAL A 97 6.86 4.32 17.02
C VAL A 97 6.75 5.21 18.27
N ASN A 98 7.86 5.58 18.89
CA ASN A 98 7.86 6.47 20.06
C ASN A 98 7.22 7.83 19.74
N GLU A 99 7.56 8.40 18.60
CA GLU A 99 6.98 9.67 18.13
C GLU A 99 5.46 9.53 17.88
N GLN A 100 5.05 8.41 17.30
CA GLN A 100 3.64 8.09 17.03
C GLN A 100 2.83 8.02 18.34
N TYR A 101 3.34 7.34 19.37
CA TYR A 101 2.65 7.26 20.67
C TYR A 101 2.69 8.60 21.42
N SER A 102 3.77 9.37 21.33
CA SER A 102 3.83 10.72 21.87
C SER A 102 2.75 11.62 21.26
N LEU A 103 2.59 11.58 19.94
CA LEU A 103 1.55 12.33 19.23
C LEU A 103 0.14 11.87 19.66
N TYR A 104 -0.07 10.56 19.76
CA TYR A 104 -1.35 10.01 20.21
C TYR A 104 -1.73 10.52 21.60
N ASN A 105 -0.83 10.39 22.56
CA ASN A 105 -1.12 10.71 23.97
C ASN A 105 -1.16 12.24 24.25
N ALA A 106 -0.21 12.99 23.69
CA ALA A 106 -0.08 14.42 24.00
C ALA A 106 -1.01 15.31 23.16
N VAL A 107 -1.44 14.86 21.99
CA VAL A 107 -2.19 15.72 21.05
C VAL A 107 -3.54 15.12 20.67
N LEU A 108 -3.56 13.90 20.09
CA LEU A 108 -4.80 13.36 19.51
C LEU A 108 -5.82 12.98 20.57
N LEU A 109 -5.40 12.29 21.61
CA LEU A 109 -6.31 11.84 22.68
C LEU A 109 -6.95 13.03 23.42
N PRO A 110 -6.20 14.07 23.84
CA PRO A 110 -6.80 15.29 24.40
C PRO A 110 -7.71 16.03 23.44
N SER A 111 -7.36 16.06 22.14
CA SER A 111 -8.21 16.70 21.11
C SER A 111 -9.54 15.97 20.94
N LEU A 112 -9.53 14.62 20.91
CA LEU A 112 -10.75 13.81 20.87
C LEU A 112 -11.64 14.07 22.09
N GLN A 113 -11.03 14.19 23.30
CA GLN A 113 -11.78 14.49 24.53
C GLN A 113 -12.46 15.87 24.48
N LYS A 114 -11.81 16.87 23.89
CA LYS A 114 -12.40 18.21 23.68
C LYS A 114 -13.63 18.16 22.75
N GLU A 115 -13.61 17.28 21.75
CA GLU A 115 -14.75 17.05 20.85
C GLU A 115 -15.80 16.08 21.47
N GLY A 116 -15.70 15.79 22.76
CA GLY A 116 -16.65 14.92 23.46
C GLY A 116 -16.49 13.43 23.15
N ILE A 117 -15.38 13.01 22.52
CA ILE A 117 -15.06 11.63 22.21
C ILE A 117 -14.08 11.10 23.24
N LYS A 118 -14.52 10.18 24.10
CA LYS A 118 -13.74 9.67 25.24
C LYS A 118 -13.41 8.20 25.06
N ILE A 119 -12.13 7.85 25.09
CA ILE A 119 -11.65 6.46 25.21
C ILE A 119 -11.33 6.24 26.68
N LEU A 120 -12.20 5.53 27.39
CA LEU A 120 -12.10 5.36 28.83
C LEU A 120 -11.11 4.26 29.19
N SER A 121 -10.07 4.60 29.95
CA SER A 121 -9.20 3.62 30.58
C SER A 121 -9.92 2.91 31.74
N HIS A 122 -9.31 1.88 32.34
CA HIS A 122 -9.86 1.21 33.48
C HIS A 122 -10.06 2.16 34.68
N ALA A 123 -9.14 3.10 34.87
CA ALA A 123 -9.20 4.05 36.01
C ALA A 123 -10.28 5.12 35.83
N ASP A 124 -10.55 5.56 34.58
CA ASP A 124 -11.45 6.67 34.26
C ASP A 124 -12.95 6.31 34.39
N ARG A 125 -13.28 5.04 34.51
CA ARG A 125 -14.66 4.56 34.53
C ARG A 125 -15.34 4.83 35.87
N ASN A 126 -16.52 5.43 35.85
CA ASN A 126 -17.40 5.54 37.00
C ASN A 126 -18.10 4.19 37.33
N LEU A 127 -18.85 4.14 38.40
CA LEU A 127 -19.52 2.90 38.89
C LEU A 127 -20.48 2.31 37.84
N VAL A 128 -21.25 3.14 37.14
CA VAL A 128 -22.22 2.70 36.13
C VAL A 128 -21.47 2.09 34.93
N GLN A 129 -20.41 2.72 34.50
CA GLN A 129 -19.54 2.24 33.40
C GLN A 129 -18.80 0.96 33.77
N LYS A 130 -18.29 0.85 35.01
CA LYS A 130 -17.66 -0.38 35.53
C LYS A 130 -18.66 -1.55 35.55
N LYS A 131 -19.91 -1.30 36.01
CA LYS A 131 -20.98 -2.32 36.00
C LYS A 131 -21.28 -2.78 34.60
N TRP A 132 -21.48 -1.84 33.66
CA TRP A 132 -21.76 -2.16 32.25
C TRP A 132 -20.62 -2.98 31.61
N VAL A 133 -19.35 -2.57 31.82
CA VAL A 133 -18.17 -3.28 31.28
C VAL A 133 -18.08 -4.70 31.84
N ARG A 134 -18.38 -4.90 33.13
CA ARG A 134 -18.43 -6.23 33.74
C ARG A 134 -19.53 -7.11 33.13
N ASP A 135 -20.72 -6.54 32.91
CA ASP A 135 -21.84 -7.28 32.32
C ASP A 135 -21.55 -7.62 30.86
N TYR A 136 -20.93 -6.70 30.11
CA TYR A 136 -20.44 -6.95 28.76
C TYR A 136 -19.35 -8.02 28.71
N PHE A 137 -18.36 -7.95 29.62
CA PHE A 137 -17.33 -8.98 29.74
C PHE A 137 -17.92 -10.36 29.94
N ARG A 138 -18.83 -10.51 30.90
CA ARG A 138 -19.43 -11.81 31.21
C ARG A 138 -20.25 -12.38 30.06
N ARG A 139 -20.98 -11.56 29.36
CA ARG A 139 -21.88 -12.00 28.31
C ARG A 139 -21.18 -12.22 26.96
N GLU A 140 -20.29 -11.30 26.56
CA GLU A 140 -19.74 -11.27 25.18
C GLU A 140 -18.28 -11.71 25.10
N VAL A 141 -17.48 -11.51 26.15
CA VAL A 141 -16.02 -11.67 26.07
C VAL A 141 -15.58 -12.96 26.76
N ASN A 142 -15.99 -13.17 28.01
CA ASN A 142 -15.57 -14.31 28.83
C ASN A 142 -15.84 -15.69 28.19
N PRO A 143 -16.99 -15.93 27.52
CA PRO A 143 -17.23 -17.21 26.84
C PRO A 143 -16.28 -17.54 25.72
N LEU A 144 -15.54 -16.54 25.21
CA LEU A 144 -14.59 -16.69 24.11
C LEU A 144 -13.12 -16.77 24.58
N LEU A 145 -12.89 -16.60 25.90
CA LEU A 145 -11.54 -16.61 26.45
C LEU A 145 -11.17 -17.99 26.98
N VAL A 146 -10.02 -18.46 26.56
CA VAL A 146 -9.40 -19.67 27.11
C VAL A 146 -7.99 -19.31 27.56
N PRO A 147 -7.79 -19.06 28.87
CA PRO A 147 -6.45 -18.86 29.43
C PRO A 147 -5.64 -20.16 29.32
N VAL A 148 -4.39 -20.06 28.88
CA VAL A 148 -3.46 -21.18 28.75
C VAL A 148 -2.32 -20.98 29.75
N GLY A 149 -2.28 -21.76 30.82
CA GLY A 149 -1.15 -21.83 31.74
C GLY A 149 0.05 -22.48 31.05
N LEU A 150 1.24 -21.93 31.23
CA LEU A 150 2.44 -22.49 30.65
C LEU A 150 3.01 -23.55 31.59
N ASP A 151 3.19 -24.74 31.06
CA ASP A 151 3.86 -25.84 31.71
C ASP A 151 5.23 -26.07 31.04
N PRO A 152 6.34 -26.17 31.79
CA PRO A 152 7.65 -26.41 31.19
C PRO A 152 7.73 -27.66 30.30
N ALA A 153 6.82 -28.62 30.49
CA ALA A 153 6.75 -29.85 29.69
C ALA A 153 6.00 -29.68 28.36
N HIS A 154 5.33 -28.56 28.14
CA HIS A 154 4.55 -28.29 26.94
C HIS A 154 5.13 -27.16 26.10
N PRO A 155 5.00 -27.20 24.76
CA PRO A 155 5.48 -26.12 23.91
C PRO A 155 4.70 -24.83 24.19
N PHE A 156 5.38 -23.70 23.99
CA PHE A 156 4.73 -22.38 24.08
C PHE A 156 3.53 -22.30 23.10
N PRO A 157 2.37 -21.74 23.52
CA PRO A 157 1.20 -21.66 22.68
C PRO A 157 1.47 -20.90 21.39
N GLN A 158 0.95 -21.39 20.27
CA GLN A 158 1.09 -20.71 19.01
C GLN A 158 0.38 -19.36 19.01
N VAL A 159 1.16 -18.29 18.86
CA VAL A 159 0.70 -16.92 18.74
C VAL A 159 0.71 -16.54 17.27
N ALA A 160 -0.48 -16.32 16.70
CA ALA A 160 -0.62 -15.96 15.30
C ALA A 160 -0.10 -14.53 15.02
N ASN A 161 0.37 -14.30 13.79
CA ASN A 161 0.88 -13.01 13.33
C ASN A 161 -0.09 -11.86 13.66
N LYS A 162 0.42 -10.81 14.27
CA LYS A 162 -0.31 -9.58 14.69
C LYS A 162 -1.51 -9.81 15.60
N SER A 163 -1.65 -11.00 16.21
CA SER A 163 -2.68 -11.22 17.24
C SER A 163 -2.31 -10.51 18.53
N LEU A 164 -3.32 -9.90 19.16
CA LEU A 164 -3.17 -9.31 20.48
C LEU A 164 -3.38 -10.39 21.55
N ASN A 165 -2.50 -10.43 22.55
CA ASN A 165 -2.52 -11.39 23.63
C ASN A 165 -2.16 -10.69 24.95
N PHE A 166 -2.49 -11.32 26.07
CA PHE A 166 -1.92 -10.99 27.36
C PHE A 166 -0.97 -12.09 27.80
N ILE A 167 0.15 -11.68 28.39
CA ILE A 167 0.98 -12.51 29.25
C ILE A 167 0.68 -12.12 30.68
N VAL A 168 0.46 -13.10 31.53
CA VAL A 168 0.01 -12.91 32.92
C VAL A 168 0.89 -13.74 33.82
N GLN A 169 1.49 -13.11 34.82
CA GLN A 169 2.19 -13.80 35.88
C GLN A 169 1.19 -14.23 36.94
N LEU A 170 1.27 -15.48 37.41
CA LEU A 170 0.39 -16.07 38.37
C LEU A 170 1.19 -16.51 39.58
N SER A 171 0.60 -16.38 40.79
CA SER A 171 1.14 -16.96 42.00
C SER A 171 0.13 -17.95 42.62
N GLY A 172 0.61 -18.78 43.55
CA GLY A 172 -0.15 -19.87 44.13
C GLY A 172 -0.14 -21.16 43.29
N LYS A 173 -0.85 -22.18 43.74
CA LYS A 173 -0.94 -23.48 43.06
C LYS A 173 -2.25 -23.63 42.30
N ASP A 174 -2.20 -24.37 41.19
CA ASP A 174 -3.42 -24.75 40.45
C ASP A 174 -4.21 -25.84 41.19
N ALA A 175 -5.39 -26.22 40.67
CA ALA A 175 -6.23 -27.26 41.25
C ALA A 175 -5.56 -28.65 41.38
N PHE A 176 -4.42 -28.84 40.71
CA PHE A 176 -3.61 -30.06 40.74
C PHE A 176 -2.36 -29.92 41.61
N GLY A 177 -2.20 -28.78 42.32
CA GLY A 177 -1.04 -28.52 43.18
C GLY A 177 0.22 -28.07 42.46
N ARG A 178 0.16 -27.71 41.16
CA ARG A 178 1.30 -27.30 40.33
C ARG A 178 1.47 -25.78 40.36
N SER A 179 2.74 -25.33 40.27
CA SER A 179 3.08 -23.91 40.16
C SER A 179 3.34 -23.58 38.71
N ASN A 180 2.32 -23.09 38.01
CA ASN A 180 2.46 -22.54 36.66
C ASN A 180 2.50 -21.01 36.74
N ASP A 181 3.70 -20.42 36.64
CA ASP A 181 3.90 -19.02 36.99
C ASP A 181 3.50 -18.05 35.89
N ILE A 182 3.24 -18.52 34.67
CA ILE A 182 2.87 -17.70 33.53
C ILE A 182 1.69 -18.31 32.79
N ALA A 183 0.76 -17.44 32.34
CA ALA A 183 -0.34 -17.82 31.46
C ALA A 183 -0.43 -16.84 30.26
N ILE A 184 -0.97 -17.34 29.16
CA ILE A 184 -1.28 -16.57 27.97
C ILE A 184 -2.78 -16.50 27.77
N VAL A 185 -3.32 -15.30 27.52
CA VAL A 185 -4.73 -15.09 27.19
C VAL A 185 -4.82 -14.47 25.81
N LYS A 186 -5.35 -15.21 24.84
CA LYS A 186 -5.60 -14.71 23.48
C LYS A 186 -6.78 -13.76 23.47
N VAL A 187 -6.62 -12.57 22.89
CA VAL A 187 -7.73 -11.64 22.67
C VAL A 187 -8.52 -12.09 21.43
N PRO A 188 -9.85 -12.34 21.54
CA PRO A 188 -10.67 -12.83 20.45
C PRO A 188 -10.64 -11.90 19.26
N ARG A 189 -10.39 -12.42 18.06
CA ARG A 189 -10.33 -11.64 16.81
C ARG A 189 -11.71 -11.29 16.26
N VAL A 190 -12.72 -12.08 16.62
CA VAL A 190 -14.11 -11.91 16.19
C VAL A 190 -14.76 -10.69 16.83
N LEU A 191 -14.30 -10.26 18.00
CA LEU A 191 -14.84 -9.09 18.69
C LEU A 191 -14.21 -7.79 18.20
N PRO A 192 -14.99 -6.67 18.16
CA PRO A 192 -14.47 -5.35 17.86
C PRO A 192 -13.42 -4.93 18.90
N ARG A 193 -12.42 -4.16 18.47
CA ARG A 193 -11.39 -3.64 19.39
C ARG A 193 -11.83 -2.37 20.10
N VAL A 194 -12.67 -1.57 19.45
CA VAL A 194 -13.28 -0.36 20.01
C VAL A 194 -14.76 -0.64 20.24
N ILE A 195 -15.20 -0.50 21.48
CA ILE A 195 -16.56 -0.86 21.92
C ILE A 195 -17.25 0.42 22.36
N PRO A 196 -18.33 0.86 21.68
CA PRO A 196 -19.10 2.03 22.10
C PRO A 196 -19.93 1.72 23.36
N LEU A 197 -19.95 2.65 24.30
CA LEU A 197 -20.88 2.58 25.43
C LEU A 197 -22.25 3.13 25.02
N PRO A 198 -23.36 2.50 25.43
CA PRO A 198 -24.70 3.05 25.23
C PRO A 198 -24.82 4.47 25.80
N ALA A 199 -25.59 5.34 25.18
CA ALA A 199 -25.71 6.75 25.57
C ALA A 199 -26.04 6.94 27.07
N LYS A 200 -26.91 6.09 27.62
CA LYS A 200 -27.28 6.11 29.06
C LYS A 200 -26.09 5.79 30.02
N VAL A 201 -25.05 5.13 29.50
CA VAL A 201 -23.85 4.73 30.25
C VAL A 201 -22.69 5.68 29.97
N ALA A 202 -22.62 6.17 28.74
CA ALA A 202 -21.57 7.08 28.28
C ALA A 202 -21.59 8.44 29.01
N GLY A 203 -22.76 8.92 29.39
CA GLY A 203 -22.96 10.26 29.92
C GLY A 203 -22.95 11.31 28.81
N HIS A 204 -22.31 12.45 29.05
CA HIS A 204 -22.16 13.49 28.02
C HIS A 204 -21.12 13.09 26.97
N GLY A 205 -21.51 13.16 25.70
CA GLY A 205 -20.66 12.83 24.55
C GLY A 205 -20.66 11.34 24.17
N LYS A 206 -19.69 10.95 23.33
CA LYS A 206 -19.49 9.57 22.88
C LYS A 206 -18.36 8.93 23.69
N ALA A 207 -18.65 7.85 24.39
CA ALA A 207 -17.65 7.13 25.19
C ALA A 207 -17.40 5.72 24.64
N PHE A 208 -16.14 5.32 24.65
CA PHE A 208 -15.66 4.06 24.11
C PHE A 208 -14.74 3.37 25.12
N VAL A 209 -14.68 2.05 25.05
CA VAL A 209 -13.69 1.25 25.77
C VAL A 209 -12.98 0.33 24.80
N LEU A 210 -11.70 0.08 25.03
CA LEU A 210 -10.95 -0.89 24.27
C LEU A 210 -11.20 -2.30 24.79
N LEU A 211 -11.35 -3.28 23.91
CA LEU A 211 -11.52 -4.69 24.30
C LEU A 211 -10.40 -5.16 25.24
N SER A 212 -9.16 -4.73 24.97
CA SER A 212 -8.02 -5.03 25.85
C SER A 212 -8.20 -4.44 27.27
N SER A 213 -8.81 -3.25 27.37
CA SER A 213 -9.11 -2.63 28.67
C SER A 213 -10.29 -3.30 29.40
N VAL A 214 -11.22 -3.92 28.66
CA VAL A 214 -12.29 -4.78 29.22
C VAL A 214 -11.67 -6.04 29.80
N ILE A 215 -10.83 -6.75 29.04
CA ILE A 215 -10.16 -7.98 29.51
C ILE A 215 -9.24 -7.68 30.69
N ARG A 216 -8.44 -6.62 30.62
CA ARG A 216 -7.56 -6.20 31.73
C ARG A 216 -8.31 -6.04 33.03
N ALA A 217 -9.51 -5.47 32.99
CA ALA A 217 -10.33 -5.24 34.21
C ALA A 217 -10.79 -6.52 34.87
N HIS A 218 -10.75 -7.64 34.16
CA HIS A 218 -11.32 -8.94 34.58
C HIS A 218 -10.30 -10.08 34.49
N LEU A 219 -9.00 -9.78 34.48
CA LEU A 219 -7.94 -10.82 34.44
C LEU A 219 -8.05 -11.76 35.67
N ASN A 220 -8.32 -11.23 36.86
CA ASN A 220 -8.50 -12.03 38.06
C ASN A 220 -9.67 -13.02 37.93
N ASP A 221 -10.74 -12.66 37.24
CA ASP A 221 -11.92 -13.51 37.04
C ASP A 221 -11.60 -14.74 36.16
N LEU A 222 -10.50 -14.69 35.39
CA LEU A 222 -10.05 -15.76 34.49
C LEU A 222 -9.21 -16.84 35.23
N PHE A 223 -8.73 -16.57 36.44
CA PHE A 223 -7.83 -17.44 37.20
C PHE A 223 -8.34 -17.67 38.62
N PRO A 224 -9.50 -18.30 38.79
CA PRO A 224 -10.06 -18.54 40.15
C PRO A 224 -9.11 -19.35 41.02
N GLY A 225 -8.88 -18.88 42.21
CA GLY A 225 -7.96 -19.54 43.17
C GLY A 225 -6.48 -19.25 42.97
N ARG A 226 -6.15 -18.39 41.99
CA ARG A 226 -4.77 -17.90 41.74
C ARG A 226 -4.73 -16.38 41.90
N GLU A 227 -3.57 -15.87 42.27
CA GLU A 227 -3.34 -14.42 42.29
C GLU A 227 -2.68 -13.96 40.98
N VAL A 228 -3.28 -12.95 40.35
CA VAL A 228 -2.72 -12.31 39.18
C VAL A 228 -1.70 -11.25 39.62
N GLY A 229 -0.44 -11.50 39.30
CA GLY A 229 0.67 -10.56 39.53
C GLY A 229 0.84 -9.57 38.37
N GLN A 230 2.04 -9.51 37.85
CA GLN A 230 2.33 -8.65 36.69
C GLN A 230 1.71 -9.21 35.40
N PHE A 231 1.32 -8.34 34.52
CA PHE A 231 0.78 -8.71 33.21
C PHE A 231 1.11 -7.65 32.17
N SER A 232 1.11 -8.05 30.90
CA SER A 232 1.26 -7.13 29.77
C SER A 232 0.45 -7.59 28.56
N GLN A 233 0.00 -6.64 27.77
CA GLN A 233 -0.40 -6.93 26.41
C GLN A 233 0.84 -7.13 25.54
N PHE A 234 0.75 -8.06 24.60
CA PHE A 234 1.81 -8.24 23.62
C PHE A 234 1.26 -8.66 22.26
N ARG A 235 2.05 -8.40 21.23
CA ARG A 235 1.80 -8.85 19.87
C ARG A 235 3.12 -9.13 19.16
N VAL A 236 3.13 -10.12 18.27
CA VAL A 236 4.29 -10.48 17.46
C VAL A 236 3.99 -10.22 15.99
N THR A 237 4.92 -9.56 15.30
CA THR A 237 4.91 -9.45 13.84
C THR A 237 5.85 -10.51 13.27
N ARG A 238 5.35 -11.27 12.29
CA ARG A 238 6.06 -12.40 11.69
C ARG A 238 6.31 -12.18 10.22
N ASN A 239 7.32 -12.84 9.67
CA ASN A 239 7.52 -12.93 8.23
C ASN A 239 6.25 -13.50 7.59
N SER A 240 5.74 -12.80 6.59
CA SER A 240 4.54 -13.17 5.85
C SER A 240 4.83 -13.64 4.43
N ASP A 241 6.10 -13.90 4.10
CA ASP A 241 6.45 -14.39 2.78
C ASP A 241 5.99 -15.84 2.60
N LEU A 242 5.34 -16.10 1.47
CA LEU A 242 4.90 -17.43 1.08
C LEU A 242 6.01 -18.04 0.22
N SER A 243 6.81 -18.90 0.81
CA SER A 243 7.76 -19.72 0.07
C SER A 243 7.02 -20.91 -0.55
N VAL A 244 6.41 -20.70 -1.71
CA VAL A 244 5.88 -21.77 -2.55
C VAL A 244 6.78 -21.87 -3.78
N ASP A 245 7.47 -22.99 -3.93
CA ASP A 245 8.24 -23.25 -5.14
C ASP A 245 7.28 -23.66 -6.25
N GLU A 246 7.14 -22.77 -7.24
CA GLU A 246 6.21 -22.97 -8.36
C GLU A 246 6.65 -24.09 -9.32
N GLU A 247 7.94 -24.38 -9.34
CA GLU A 247 8.51 -25.38 -10.24
C GLU A 247 8.31 -26.81 -9.71
N GLU A 248 8.15 -26.97 -8.39
CA GLU A 248 8.00 -28.26 -7.72
C GLU A 248 6.53 -28.63 -7.40
N VAL A 249 5.56 -27.72 -7.58
CA VAL A 249 4.17 -27.99 -7.20
C VAL A 249 3.30 -28.36 -8.40
N GLU A 250 2.59 -29.47 -8.30
CA GLU A 250 1.61 -29.91 -9.31
C GLU A 250 0.42 -28.95 -9.43
N ASN A 251 0.02 -28.27 -8.34
CA ASN A 251 -1.10 -27.35 -8.30
C ASN A 251 -0.82 -26.16 -7.40
N LEU A 252 -0.49 -25.03 -8.03
CA LEU A 252 -0.15 -23.77 -7.34
C LEU A 252 -1.28 -23.27 -6.41
N ARG A 253 -2.54 -23.39 -6.81
CA ARG A 253 -3.71 -22.97 -6.02
C ARG A 253 -3.81 -23.74 -4.69
N THR A 254 -3.65 -25.06 -4.76
CA THR A 254 -3.66 -25.92 -3.57
C THR A 254 -2.47 -25.65 -2.67
N ALA A 255 -1.29 -25.48 -3.24
CA ALA A 255 -0.07 -25.15 -2.49
C ALA A 255 -0.18 -23.78 -1.78
N LEU A 256 -0.71 -22.78 -2.46
CA LEU A 256 -0.98 -21.47 -1.86
C LEU A 256 -1.99 -21.53 -0.72
N ARG A 257 -3.08 -22.28 -0.84
CA ARG A 257 -4.04 -22.47 0.26
C ARG A 257 -3.39 -23.08 1.50
N LYS A 258 -2.55 -24.10 1.33
CA LYS A 258 -1.77 -24.68 2.43
C LYS A 258 -0.78 -23.65 3.02
N GLY A 259 -0.05 -22.96 2.16
CA GLY A 259 0.91 -21.92 2.58
C GLY A 259 0.25 -20.77 3.36
N LEU A 260 -0.95 -20.34 2.96
CA LEU A 260 -1.71 -19.29 3.65
C LEU A 260 -2.06 -19.67 5.09
N GLN A 261 -2.35 -20.94 5.38
CA GLN A 261 -2.59 -21.41 6.74
C GLN A 261 -1.34 -21.31 7.61
N HIS A 262 -0.16 -21.63 7.08
CA HIS A 262 1.11 -21.57 7.79
C HIS A 262 1.68 -20.15 7.91
N ARG A 263 1.31 -19.24 7.02
CA ARG A 263 1.77 -17.83 7.02
C ARG A 263 1.61 -17.11 8.35
N GLN A 264 0.57 -17.45 9.12
CA GLN A 264 0.31 -16.86 10.43
C GLN A 264 1.38 -17.24 11.48
N TYR A 265 2.23 -18.22 11.21
CA TYR A 265 3.21 -18.79 12.14
C TYR A 265 4.64 -18.73 11.61
N GLY A 266 4.91 -17.88 10.63
CA GLY A 266 6.27 -17.63 10.13
C GLY A 266 7.20 -17.10 11.22
N GLN A 267 8.47 -16.93 10.89
CA GLN A 267 9.50 -16.44 11.81
C GLN A 267 9.11 -15.09 12.44
N ALA A 268 9.30 -14.96 13.75
CA ALA A 268 9.07 -13.70 14.46
C ALA A 268 10.15 -12.67 14.11
N LEU A 269 9.72 -11.41 13.87
CA LEU A 269 10.60 -10.31 13.47
C LEU A 269 10.52 -9.11 14.43
N ARG A 270 9.39 -8.94 15.13
CA ARG A 270 9.18 -7.84 16.07
C ARG A 270 8.26 -8.28 17.19
N LEU A 271 8.62 -7.92 18.42
CA LEU A 271 7.77 -8.06 19.60
C LEU A 271 7.33 -6.66 20.08
N GLU A 272 6.04 -6.45 20.25
CA GLU A 272 5.46 -5.26 20.83
C GLU A 272 4.80 -5.62 22.17
N VAL A 273 5.11 -4.84 23.20
CA VAL A 273 4.55 -5.00 24.56
C VAL A 273 4.02 -3.66 25.08
N SER A 274 3.12 -3.68 26.06
CA SER A 274 2.78 -2.44 26.78
C SER A 274 4.01 -1.83 27.42
N ASP A 275 4.07 -0.50 27.51
CA ASP A 275 5.18 0.22 28.14
C ASP A 275 5.43 -0.24 29.59
N SER A 276 4.34 -0.55 30.32
CA SER A 276 4.37 -1.08 31.69
C SER A 276 4.79 -2.54 31.82
N CYS A 277 5.18 -3.22 30.74
CA CYS A 277 5.65 -4.60 30.78
C CYS A 277 6.96 -4.71 31.57
N SER A 278 7.01 -5.61 32.57
CA SER A 278 8.26 -5.86 33.30
C SER A 278 9.34 -6.45 32.41
N GLU A 279 10.61 -6.24 32.78
CA GLU A 279 11.74 -6.84 32.06
C GLU A 279 11.65 -8.37 32.09
N HIS A 280 11.29 -8.97 33.23
CA HIS A 280 11.10 -10.41 33.33
C HIS A 280 10.13 -10.97 32.29
N LEU A 281 8.96 -10.38 32.12
CA LEU A 281 7.97 -10.83 31.15
C LEU A 281 8.40 -10.54 29.71
N SER A 282 9.04 -9.39 29.44
CA SER A 282 9.53 -9.07 28.09
C SER A 282 10.70 -9.97 27.67
N ASP A 283 11.65 -10.24 28.56
CA ASP A 283 12.77 -11.14 28.30
C ASP A 283 12.32 -12.59 28.10
N PHE A 284 11.32 -13.04 28.89
CA PHE A 284 10.68 -14.32 28.67
C PHE A 284 10.08 -14.42 27.27
N LEU A 285 9.32 -13.42 26.82
CA LEU A 285 8.72 -13.41 25.48
C LEU A 285 9.79 -13.35 24.38
N LEU A 286 10.83 -12.53 24.54
CA LEU A 286 11.94 -12.46 23.59
C LEU A 286 12.59 -13.83 23.41
N LYS A 287 12.82 -14.56 24.50
CA LYS A 287 13.38 -15.92 24.46
C LYS A 287 12.45 -16.90 23.75
N GLN A 288 11.12 -16.86 24.05
CA GLN A 288 10.15 -17.76 23.41
C GLN A 288 10.02 -17.52 21.89
N PHE A 289 10.20 -16.29 21.43
CA PHE A 289 10.14 -15.95 20.01
C PHE A 289 11.52 -15.90 19.33
N SER A 290 12.60 -16.23 20.05
CA SER A 290 14.00 -16.17 19.55
C SER A 290 14.33 -14.80 18.95
N LEU A 291 13.97 -13.73 19.66
CA LEU A 291 14.20 -12.35 19.24
C LEU A 291 15.28 -11.66 20.08
N PRO A 292 16.14 -10.82 19.47
CA PRO A 292 17.06 -9.96 20.20
C PRO A 292 16.34 -8.80 20.89
N LYS A 293 17.00 -8.19 21.89
CA LYS A 293 16.45 -7.01 22.60
C LYS A 293 16.13 -5.83 21.68
N SER A 294 16.88 -5.64 20.60
CA SER A 294 16.63 -4.64 19.57
C SER A 294 15.30 -4.83 18.82
N ALA A 295 14.74 -6.04 18.82
CA ALA A 295 13.42 -6.32 18.24
C ALA A 295 12.24 -6.07 19.20
N LEU A 296 12.49 -5.60 20.42
CA LEU A 296 11.46 -5.22 21.39
C LEU A 296 11.01 -3.77 21.20
N PHE A 297 9.70 -3.57 21.09
CA PHE A 297 9.03 -2.26 20.97
C PHE A 297 8.05 -2.08 22.14
N ARG A 298 8.20 -1.01 22.90
CA ARG A 298 7.32 -0.67 24.02
C ARG A 298 6.26 0.33 23.56
N ALA A 299 5.00 -0.01 23.74
CA ALA A 299 3.83 0.79 23.34
C ALA A 299 3.33 1.61 24.54
N ALA A 300 3.53 2.93 24.50
CA ALA A 300 3.03 3.84 25.53
C ALA A 300 1.52 4.12 25.38
N GLY A 301 0.73 3.08 25.14
CA GLY A 301 -0.71 3.15 24.90
C GLY A 301 -1.25 1.80 24.40
N PRO A 302 -2.34 1.81 23.62
CA PRO A 302 -2.89 0.59 23.07
C PRO A 302 -1.89 -0.13 22.17
N VAL A 303 -1.58 -1.37 22.45
CA VAL A 303 -0.82 -2.20 21.51
C VAL A 303 -1.68 -2.42 20.27
N ASN A 304 -1.11 -2.16 19.07
CA ASN A 304 -1.82 -2.20 17.79
C ASN A 304 -2.76 -0.99 17.54
N LEU A 305 -2.17 0.18 17.27
CA LEU A 305 -2.91 1.41 16.93
C LEU A 305 -3.74 1.29 15.63
N VAL A 306 -3.44 0.36 14.73
CA VAL A 306 -4.23 0.13 13.50
C VAL A 306 -5.72 -0.04 13.81
N ARG A 307 -6.05 -0.66 14.94
CA ARG A 307 -7.43 -0.96 15.32
C ARG A 307 -8.22 0.26 15.81
N LEU A 308 -7.54 1.36 16.11
CA LEU A 308 -8.22 2.64 16.41
C LEU A 308 -8.93 3.22 15.18
N SER A 309 -8.65 2.73 13.98
CA SER A 309 -9.44 3.06 12.80
C SER A 309 -10.94 2.78 12.97
N GLN A 310 -11.32 1.77 13.78
CA GLN A 310 -12.72 1.50 14.12
C GLN A 310 -13.41 2.67 14.82
N LEU A 311 -12.67 3.48 15.59
CA LEU A 311 -13.22 4.66 16.24
C LEU A 311 -13.74 5.69 15.23
N ILE A 312 -13.06 5.81 14.08
CA ILE A 312 -13.42 6.76 13.02
C ILE A 312 -14.82 6.45 12.49
N ASP A 313 -15.06 5.17 12.18
CA ASP A 313 -16.35 4.70 11.65
C ASP A 313 -17.46 4.76 12.71
N LEU A 314 -17.13 4.51 14.00
CA LEU A 314 -18.09 4.55 15.11
C LEU A 314 -18.46 5.97 15.52
N VAL A 315 -17.55 6.93 15.37
CA VAL A 315 -17.84 8.34 15.65
C VAL A 315 -18.68 8.94 14.53
N ASP A 316 -18.33 8.66 13.29
CA ASP A 316 -19.04 9.09 12.06
C ASP A 316 -19.50 10.54 12.12
N ASP A 317 -18.57 11.47 12.42
CA ASP A 317 -18.84 12.90 12.48
C ASP A 317 -18.22 13.59 11.27
N PRO A 318 -19.05 14.05 10.31
CA PRO A 318 -18.57 14.73 9.10
C PRO A 318 -17.74 15.99 9.37
N ALA A 319 -17.94 16.67 10.51
CA ALA A 319 -17.17 17.87 10.86
C ALA A 319 -15.69 17.53 11.18
N LEU A 320 -15.42 16.28 11.59
CA LEU A 320 -14.09 15.80 11.95
C LEU A 320 -13.42 14.98 10.85
N LEU A 321 -14.02 14.92 9.66
CA LEU A 321 -13.54 14.20 8.47
C LEU A 321 -13.29 15.18 7.32
N PHE A 322 -12.53 14.77 6.31
CA PHE A 322 -12.50 15.51 5.06
C PHE A 322 -13.91 15.54 4.44
N PRO A 323 -14.33 16.68 3.89
CA PRO A 323 -15.58 16.75 3.14
C PRO A 323 -15.61 15.65 2.06
N ALA A 324 -16.74 14.94 1.95
CA ALA A 324 -16.87 13.90 0.94
C ALA A 324 -16.57 14.47 -0.46
N TYR A 325 -15.67 13.79 -1.19
CA TYR A 325 -15.39 14.17 -2.58
C TYR A 325 -16.19 13.27 -3.52
N GLN A 326 -16.96 13.89 -4.38
CA GLN A 326 -17.73 13.21 -5.41
C GLN A 326 -17.02 13.37 -6.76
N SER A 327 -16.51 12.24 -7.29
CA SER A 327 -15.90 12.21 -8.61
C SER A 327 -16.91 12.53 -9.70
N SER A 328 -16.50 13.27 -10.71
CA SER A 328 -17.35 13.48 -11.90
C SER A 328 -17.27 12.27 -12.84
N PHE A 329 -18.35 12.01 -13.59
CA PHE A 329 -18.25 11.07 -14.72
C PHE A 329 -17.26 11.61 -15.76
N PRO A 330 -16.43 10.75 -16.42
CA PRO A 330 -15.40 11.24 -17.35
C PRO A 330 -15.98 12.12 -18.46
N LYS A 331 -15.48 13.36 -18.58
CA LYS A 331 -16.00 14.36 -19.52
C LYS A 331 -15.89 13.95 -20.99
N GLN A 332 -14.91 13.10 -21.30
CA GLN A 332 -14.71 12.59 -22.66
C GLN A 332 -15.72 11.48 -23.03
N LEU A 333 -16.41 10.90 -22.03
CA LEU A 333 -17.46 9.89 -22.23
C LEU A 333 -18.81 10.56 -21.95
N LYS A 334 -19.64 10.71 -22.98
CA LYS A 334 -20.97 11.29 -22.82
C LYS A 334 -21.98 10.19 -22.52
N GLN A 335 -22.90 10.47 -21.59
CA GLN A 335 -24.02 9.56 -21.36
C GLN A 335 -24.85 9.41 -22.64
N GLY A 336 -25.15 8.17 -23.03
CA GLY A 336 -25.91 7.85 -24.23
C GLY A 336 -25.14 7.77 -25.54
N GLU A 337 -23.84 8.13 -25.56
CA GLU A 337 -22.95 7.87 -26.69
C GLU A 337 -22.20 6.55 -26.48
N SER A 338 -22.10 5.70 -27.53
CA SER A 338 -21.33 4.48 -27.48
C SER A 338 -19.85 4.79 -27.20
N ILE A 339 -19.28 4.09 -26.22
CA ILE A 339 -17.86 4.22 -25.85
C ILE A 339 -16.97 3.73 -26.99
N PHE A 340 -17.38 2.65 -27.69
CA PHE A 340 -16.67 2.20 -28.90
C PHE A 340 -16.63 3.27 -29.98
N ALA A 341 -17.75 3.93 -30.24
CA ALA A 341 -17.80 5.02 -31.22
C ALA A 341 -16.93 6.22 -30.78
N ARG A 342 -16.89 6.51 -29.48
CA ARG A 342 -16.01 7.55 -28.94
C ARG A 342 -14.54 7.19 -29.12
N MET A 343 -14.15 5.93 -28.82
CA MET A 343 -12.77 5.45 -28.97
C MET A 343 -12.29 5.45 -30.42
N GLN A 344 -13.18 5.27 -31.38
CA GLN A 344 -12.85 5.40 -32.81
C GLN A 344 -12.47 6.84 -33.24
N LYS A 345 -12.96 7.85 -32.52
CA LYS A 345 -12.65 9.25 -32.75
C LYS A 345 -11.34 9.71 -32.13
N GLY A 346 -10.75 8.91 -31.24
CA GLY A 346 -9.50 9.18 -30.53
C GLY A 346 -9.47 8.50 -29.17
N ASP A 347 -8.32 8.53 -28.55
CA ASP A 347 -8.10 7.92 -27.25
C ASP A 347 -8.85 8.66 -26.11
N VAL A 348 -9.12 7.99 -25.00
CA VAL A 348 -9.79 8.58 -23.84
C VAL A 348 -8.90 8.38 -22.60
N LEU A 349 -8.69 9.47 -21.87
CA LEU A 349 -7.95 9.48 -20.61
C LEU A 349 -8.90 9.79 -19.46
N ILE A 350 -8.91 8.92 -18.45
CA ILE A 350 -9.68 9.07 -17.21
C ILE A 350 -8.70 9.23 -16.05
N HIS A 351 -8.82 10.32 -15.29
CA HIS A 351 -7.91 10.64 -14.19
C HIS A 351 -8.60 10.40 -12.84
N GLN A 352 -8.47 9.18 -12.28
CA GLN A 352 -8.99 8.84 -10.95
C GLN A 352 -8.16 9.54 -9.85
N PRO A 353 -8.75 9.85 -8.68
CA PRO A 353 -10.17 9.75 -8.31
C PRO A 353 -10.99 10.98 -8.73
N PHE A 354 -10.40 11.92 -9.47
CA PHE A 354 -11.05 13.18 -9.86
C PHE A 354 -12.20 12.92 -10.85
N GLU A 355 -11.95 12.03 -11.82
CA GLU A 355 -12.97 11.42 -12.65
C GLU A 355 -13.25 10.00 -12.15
N SER A 356 -14.53 9.58 -12.23
CA SER A 356 -15.00 8.31 -11.70
C SER A 356 -14.49 7.12 -12.49
N PHE A 357 -14.17 6.03 -11.78
CA PHE A 357 -13.91 4.72 -12.36
C PHE A 357 -15.13 4.13 -13.08
N ASP A 358 -16.30 4.71 -12.89
CA ASP A 358 -17.54 4.28 -13.57
C ASP A 358 -17.42 4.35 -15.09
N GLY A 359 -16.54 5.19 -15.64
CA GLY A 359 -16.23 5.20 -17.08
C GLY A 359 -15.62 3.88 -17.57
N VAL A 360 -14.76 3.24 -16.75
CA VAL A 360 -14.19 1.93 -17.06
C VAL A 360 -15.22 0.82 -16.91
N LEU A 361 -16.06 0.90 -15.87
CA LEU A 361 -17.17 -0.04 -15.68
C LEU A 361 -18.19 0.07 -16.84
N ALA A 362 -18.47 1.28 -17.30
CA ALA A 362 -19.36 1.50 -18.44
C ALA A 362 -18.81 0.90 -19.73
N PHE A 363 -17.49 1.04 -19.97
CA PHE A 363 -16.82 0.39 -21.12
C PHE A 363 -16.98 -1.15 -21.07
N LEU A 364 -16.70 -1.76 -19.92
CA LEU A 364 -16.87 -3.20 -19.78
C LEU A 364 -18.35 -3.61 -19.90
N LYS A 365 -19.27 -2.82 -19.30
CA LYS A 365 -20.71 -3.08 -19.38
C LYS A 365 -21.19 -3.05 -20.83
N GLU A 366 -20.84 -2.01 -21.60
CA GLU A 366 -21.16 -1.93 -23.03
C GLU A 366 -20.58 -3.14 -23.79
N ALA A 367 -19.34 -3.54 -23.50
CA ALA A 367 -18.76 -4.73 -24.10
C ALA A 367 -19.52 -6.03 -23.77
N VAL A 368 -20.07 -6.14 -22.59
CA VAL A 368 -20.89 -7.29 -22.17
C VAL A 368 -22.24 -7.30 -22.88
N GLU A 369 -22.87 -6.12 -23.03
CA GLU A 369 -24.21 -5.97 -23.60
C GLU A 369 -24.23 -6.00 -25.13
N ASP A 370 -23.17 -5.56 -25.79
CA ASP A 370 -23.08 -5.49 -27.26
C ASP A 370 -22.97 -6.89 -27.90
N PRO A 371 -23.94 -7.32 -28.73
CA PRO A 371 -23.91 -8.62 -29.39
C PRO A 371 -22.77 -8.76 -30.41
N GLN A 372 -22.18 -7.67 -30.87
CA GLN A 372 -21.03 -7.70 -31.78
C GLN A 372 -19.69 -7.98 -31.07
N VAL A 373 -19.63 -7.89 -29.75
CA VAL A 373 -18.46 -8.26 -28.97
C VAL A 373 -18.38 -9.76 -28.86
N LEU A 374 -17.25 -10.32 -29.30
CA LEU A 374 -17.00 -11.77 -29.34
C LEU A 374 -16.14 -12.25 -28.19
N ALA A 375 -15.14 -11.44 -27.79
CA ALA A 375 -14.18 -11.83 -26.76
C ALA A 375 -13.80 -10.68 -25.85
N ILE A 376 -13.56 -11.01 -24.57
CA ILE A 376 -13.07 -10.09 -23.53
C ILE A 376 -11.91 -10.77 -22.81
N LYS A 377 -10.74 -10.12 -22.78
CA LYS A 377 -9.55 -10.60 -22.05
C LYS A 377 -9.16 -9.58 -21.00
N GLN A 378 -8.92 -10.02 -19.76
CA GLN A 378 -8.58 -9.10 -18.66
C GLN A 378 -7.54 -9.69 -17.72
N THR A 379 -6.60 -8.84 -17.26
CA THR A 379 -5.70 -9.16 -16.15
C THR A 379 -6.34 -8.83 -14.80
N ILE A 380 -6.16 -9.69 -13.82
CA ILE A 380 -6.73 -9.57 -12.48
C ILE A 380 -5.60 -9.66 -11.46
N TYR A 381 -5.29 -8.55 -10.77
CA TYR A 381 -4.25 -8.52 -9.73
C TYR A 381 -4.84 -8.30 -8.33
N ARG A 382 -5.63 -7.25 -8.14
CA ARG A 382 -6.31 -6.88 -6.88
C ARG A 382 -7.68 -6.31 -7.19
N THR A 383 -8.69 -7.14 -7.12
CA THR A 383 -10.09 -6.70 -7.33
C THR A 383 -10.77 -6.28 -6.03
N GLY A 384 -10.19 -6.68 -4.88
CA GLY A 384 -10.82 -6.50 -3.58
C GLY A 384 -12.10 -7.33 -3.44
N SER A 385 -12.97 -6.90 -2.54
CA SER A 385 -14.26 -7.55 -2.28
C SER A 385 -15.42 -7.02 -3.15
N ASP A 386 -15.18 -6.01 -3.99
CA ASP A 386 -16.23 -5.45 -4.85
C ASP A 386 -16.49 -6.37 -6.05
N PRO A 387 -17.69 -6.93 -6.18
CA PRO A 387 -17.99 -7.90 -7.22
C PRO A 387 -18.30 -7.28 -8.59
N ALA A 388 -18.36 -5.96 -8.75
CA ALA A 388 -18.88 -5.31 -9.95
C ALA A 388 -18.20 -5.78 -11.24
N MET A 389 -16.85 -5.72 -11.31
CA MET A 389 -16.08 -6.18 -12.48
C MET A 389 -16.27 -7.68 -12.72
N MET A 390 -16.21 -8.49 -11.65
CA MET A 390 -16.30 -9.93 -11.74
C MET A 390 -17.68 -10.39 -12.19
N ASN A 391 -18.75 -9.72 -11.73
CA ASN A 391 -20.11 -9.99 -12.17
C ASN A 391 -20.29 -9.68 -13.66
N LEU A 392 -19.68 -8.59 -14.15
CA LEU A 392 -19.71 -8.27 -15.58
C LEU A 392 -19.00 -9.33 -16.42
N LEU A 393 -17.83 -9.85 -15.99
CA LEU A 393 -17.14 -10.94 -16.69
C LEU A 393 -17.96 -12.24 -16.71
N ARG A 394 -18.59 -12.57 -15.58
CA ARG A 394 -19.49 -13.74 -15.51
C ARG A 394 -20.70 -13.58 -16.44
N GLU A 395 -21.27 -12.39 -16.48
CA GLU A 395 -22.39 -12.08 -17.39
C GLU A 395 -21.96 -12.14 -18.87
N ALA A 396 -20.74 -11.72 -19.20
CA ALA A 396 -20.19 -11.86 -20.54
C ALA A 396 -20.19 -13.33 -21.01
N VAL A 397 -19.72 -14.25 -20.13
CA VAL A 397 -19.73 -15.69 -20.41
C VAL A 397 -21.16 -16.20 -20.63
N ARG A 398 -22.11 -15.82 -19.76
CA ARG A 398 -23.53 -16.24 -19.90
C ARG A 398 -24.15 -15.75 -21.20
N ARG A 399 -23.68 -14.62 -21.74
CA ARG A 399 -24.09 -14.09 -23.05
C ARG A 399 -23.33 -14.69 -24.22
N GLY A 400 -22.56 -15.74 -24.00
CA GLY A 400 -21.87 -16.50 -25.04
C GLY A 400 -20.60 -15.86 -25.58
N LYS A 401 -19.99 -14.93 -24.80
CA LYS A 401 -18.71 -14.31 -25.18
C LYS A 401 -17.55 -15.13 -24.66
N GLU A 402 -16.47 -15.21 -25.43
CA GLU A 402 -15.20 -15.77 -24.97
C GLU A 402 -14.55 -14.87 -23.95
N VAL A 403 -14.42 -15.34 -22.72
CA VAL A 403 -13.79 -14.58 -21.62
C VAL A 403 -12.51 -15.25 -21.17
N THR A 404 -11.38 -14.53 -21.25
CA THR A 404 -10.09 -14.97 -20.73
C THR A 404 -9.67 -14.06 -19.57
N ALA A 405 -9.51 -14.64 -18.38
CA ALA A 405 -9.04 -13.94 -17.19
C ALA A 405 -7.64 -14.42 -16.81
N VAL A 406 -6.66 -13.51 -16.81
CA VAL A 406 -5.32 -13.79 -16.29
C VAL A 406 -5.28 -13.36 -14.83
N VAL A 407 -5.31 -14.32 -13.92
CA VAL A 407 -5.44 -14.09 -12.47
C VAL A 407 -4.08 -14.27 -11.79
N GLU A 408 -3.62 -13.24 -11.10
CA GLU A 408 -2.41 -13.29 -10.28
C GLU A 408 -2.73 -13.88 -8.89
N LEU A 409 -2.37 -15.13 -8.65
CA LEU A 409 -2.66 -15.83 -7.40
C LEU A 409 -1.76 -15.36 -6.23
N LYS A 410 -0.55 -14.85 -6.52
CA LYS A 410 0.41 -14.39 -5.51
C LYS A 410 0.32 -12.88 -5.25
N ALA A 411 -0.84 -12.26 -5.49
CA ALA A 411 -1.08 -10.87 -5.10
C ALA A 411 -1.14 -10.77 -3.57
N ARG A 412 -0.04 -10.32 -2.96
CA ARG A 412 0.14 -10.33 -1.50
C ARG A 412 -1.05 -9.69 -0.76
N PHE A 413 -1.62 -10.42 0.21
CA PHE A 413 -2.81 -10.14 1.00
C PHE A 413 -4.16 -10.24 0.25
N ASP A 414 -4.16 -10.50 -1.05
CA ASP A 414 -5.35 -10.75 -1.86
C ASP A 414 -5.40 -12.17 -2.42
N GLU A 415 -4.48 -13.05 -1.99
CA GLU A 415 -4.32 -14.41 -2.53
C GLU A 415 -5.63 -15.22 -2.43
N GLU A 416 -6.25 -15.23 -1.25
CA GLU A 416 -7.50 -15.96 -1.01
C GLU A 416 -8.65 -15.41 -1.87
N ALA A 417 -8.78 -14.08 -1.95
CA ALA A 417 -9.79 -13.43 -2.78
C ALA A 417 -9.60 -13.80 -4.27
N ASN A 418 -8.36 -13.76 -4.76
CA ASN A 418 -8.06 -14.08 -6.16
C ASN A 418 -8.27 -15.57 -6.48
N ILE A 419 -7.94 -16.47 -5.55
CA ILE A 419 -8.26 -17.91 -5.69
C ILE A 419 -9.78 -18.11 -5.84
N ASN A 420 -10.57 -17.49 -4.96
CA ASN A 420 -12.02 -17.61 -4.97
C ASN A 420 -12.64 -17.04 -6.26
N TRP A 421 -12.14 -15.90 -6.75
CA TRP A 421 -12.59 -15.31 -8.01
C TRP A 421 -12.24 -16.18 -9.22
N ALA A 422 -11.04 -16.77 -9.24
CA ALA A 422 -10.65 -17.71 -10.29
C ALA A 422 -11.64 -18.88 -10.39
N GLU A 423 -11.97 -19.50 -9.25
CA GLU A 423 -12.94 -20.61 -9.20
C GLU A 423 -14.34 -20.21 -9.66
N GLN A 424 -14.79 -19.01 -9.28
CA GLN A 424 -16.09 -18.51 -9.72
C GLN A 424 -16.14 -18.22 -11.22
N LEU A 425 -15.05 -17.77 -11.83
CA LEU A 425 -14.97 -17.55 -13.28
C LEU A 425 -14.90 -18.89 -14.03
N GLU A 426 -14.09 -19.85 -13.57
CA GLU A 426 -14.02 -21.21 -14.12
C GLU A 426 -15.39 -21.91 -14.09
N SER A 427 -16.13 -21.76 -12.99
CA SER A 427 -17.45 -22.40 -12.80
C SER A 427 -18.52 -21.95 -13.80
N VAL A 428 -18.37 -20.77 -14.41
CA VAL A 428 -19.29 -20.29 -15.45
C VAL A 428 -18.78 -20.52 -16.88
N GLY A 429 -17.57 -21.08 -17.03
CA GLY A 429 -16.96 -21.41 -18.32
C GLY A 429 -15.98 -20.37 -18.86
N ALA A 430 -15.51 -19.41 -18.05
CA ALA A 430 -14.41 -18.53 -18.45
C ALA A 430 -13.09 -19.30 -18.53
N GLN A 431 -12.23 -18.94 -19.46
CA GLN A 431 -10.84 -19.40 -19.49
C GLN A 431 -10.04 -18.64 -18.45
N VAL A 432 -9.56 -19.33 -17.41
CA VAL A 432 -8.71 -18.75 -16.38
C VAL A 432 -7.26 -19.19 -16.58
N VAL A 433 -6.35 -18.23 -16.55
CA VAL A 433 -4.91 -18.41 -16.71
C VAL A 433 -4.20 -17.79 -15.50
N TYR A 434 -3.16 -18.44 -15.01
CA TYR A 434 -2.42 -18.03 -13.79
C TYR A 434 -1.09 -17.35 -14.10
N GLY A 435 -0.92 -16.83 -15.31
CA GLY A 435 0.27 -16.13 -15.75
C GLY A 435 1.47 -17.04 -16.02
N VAL A 436 2.66 -16.52 -15.91
CA VAL A 436 3.93 -17.20 -16.21
C VAL A 436 4.63 -17.56 -14.90
N VAL A 437 5.07 -18.82 -14.77
CA VAL A 437 5.84 -19.31 -13.62
C VAL A 437 7.06 -18.42 -13.37
N GLY A 438 7.33 -18.09 -12.11
CA GLY A 438 8.43 -17.20 -11.71
C GLY A 438 8.19 -15.71 -11.90
N LEU A 439 7.15 -15.30 -12.65
CA LEU A 439 6.78 -13.90 -12.87
C LEU A 439 5.43 -13.56 -12.24
N LYS A 440 5.31 -12.37 -11.65
CA LYS A 440 4.01 -11.85 -11.20
C LYS A 440 3.37 -10.98 -12.28
N THR A 441 2.12 -11.28 -12.65
CA THR A 441 1.37 -10.48 -13.61
C THR A 441 0.83 -9.22 -12.93
N HIS A 442 1.48 -8.07 -13.17
CA HIS A 442 1.10 -6.80 -12.58
C HIS A 442 0.59 -5.76 -13.60
N ALA A 443 0.67 -6.05 -14.88
CA ALA A 443 0.06 -5.24 -15.94
C ALA A 443 -1.46 -5.15 -15.76
N LYS A 444 -2.04 -3.97 -15.98
CA LYS A 444 -3.48 -3.73 -15.91
C LYS A 444 -3.99 -3.45 -17.30
N MET A 445 -4.58 -4.47 -17.92
CA MET A 445 -5.11 -4.39 -19.27
C MET A 445 -6.42 -5.18 -19.42
N LEU A 446 -7.31 -4.61 -20.23
CA LEU A 446 -8.58 -5.18 -20.65
C LEU A 446 -8.67 -5.02 -22.17
N LEU A 447 -8.89 -6.11 -22.89
CA LEU A 447 -8.96 -6.11 -24.35
C LEU A 447 -10.30 -6.70 -24.79
N VAL A 448 -11.03 -5.94 -25.59
CA VAL A 448 -12.32 -6.34 -26.18
C VAL A 448 -12.14 -6.53 -27.68
N THR A 449 -12.60 -7.66 -28.19
CA THR A 449 -12.65 -7.96 -29.63
C THR A 449 -14.08 -7.87 -30.11
N ARG A 450 -14.36 -6.97 -31.04
CA ARG A 450 -15.67 -6.64 -31.58
C ARG A 450 -15.72 -6.88 -33.09
N ARG A 451 -16.80 -7.45 -33.59
CA ARG A 451 -17.03 -7.60 -35.03
C ARG A 451 -17.63 -6.31 -35.59
N GLU A 452 -17.02 -5.73 -36.60
CA GLU A 452 -17.52 -4.56 -37.32
C GLU A 452 -17.60 -4.85 -38.81
N GLY A 453 -18.80 -5.19 -39.27
CA GLY A 453 -18.99 -5.72 -40.59
C GLY A 453 -18.25 -7.05 -40.80
N ARG A 454 -17.26 -7.06 -41.69
CA ARG A 454 -16.43 -8.25 -41.96
C ARG A 454 -15.11 -8.28 -41.22
N VAL A 455 -14.83 -7.29 -40.40
CA VAL A 455 -13.54 -7.11 -39.74
C VAL A 455 -13.68 -7.26 -38.23
N LEU A 456 -12.66 -7.83 -37.59
CA LEU A 456 -12.53 -7.85 -36.14
C LEU A 456 -11.70 -6.64 -35.70
N LYS A 457 -12.28 -5.77 -34.91
CA LYS A 457 -11.59 -4.63 -34.28
C LYS A 457 -11.37 -4.89 -32.79
N ARG A 458 -10.27 -4.33 -32.29
CA ARG A 458 -9.90 -4.42 -30.89
C ARG A 458 -10.01 -3.07 -30.20
N TYR A 459 -10.46 -3.09 -28.96
CA TYR A 459 -10.60 -1.93 -28.07
C TYR A 459 -9.91 -2.27 -26.76
N GLY A 460 -8.93 -1.47 -26.39
CA GLY A 460 -8.07 -1.71 -25.24
C GLY A 460 -8.31 -0.69 -24.13
N HIS A 461 -8.21 -1.18 -22.89
CA HIS A 461 -8.03 -0.34 -21.72
C HIS A 461 -6.71 -0.70 -21.05
N LEU A 462 -5.86 0.29 -20.81
CA LEU A 462 -4.61 0.21 -20.05
C LEU A 462 -4.72 1.10 -18.83
N SER A 463 -4.16 0.67 -17.70
CA SER A 463 -4.23 1.47 -16.47
C SER A 463 -2.93 1.44 -15.68
N THR A 464 -2.64 2.57 -15.02
CA THR A 464 -1.58 2.63 -14.00
C THR A 464 -2.02 1.97 -12.69
N GLY A 465 -3.33 1.87 -12.44
CA GLY A 465 -3.97 1.36 -11.24
C GLY A 465 -4.75 0.07 -11.43
N ASN A 466 -5.09 -0.59 -10.33
CA ASN A 466 -5.82 -1.84 -10.33
C ASN A 466 -7.30 -1.68 -10.68
N TYR A 467 -7.92 -2.76 -11.16
CA TYR A 467 -9.38 -2.86 -11.39
C TYR A 467 -10.15 -3.03 -10.07
N ASN A 468 -10.12 -2.00 -9.24
CA ASN A 468 -10.76 -2.02 -7.92
C ASN A 468 -11.51 -0.70 -7.68
N PRO A 469 -12.86 -0.69 -7.77
CA PRO A 469 -13.66 0.53 -7.64
C PRO A 469 -13.48 1.26 -6.29
N ARG A 470 -13.17 0.52 -5.23
CA ARG A 470 -12.91 1.10 -3.91
C ARG A 470 -11.59 1.87 -3.87
N THR A 471 -10.49 1.26 -4.34
CA THR A 471 -9.19 1.94 -4.36
C THR A 471 -9.15 3.07 -5.39
N ALA A 472 -9.90 2.98 -6.48
CA ALA A 472 -10.02 4.04 -7.48
C ALA A 472 -10.63 5.34 -6.95
N LYS A 473 -11.31 5.32 -5.79
CA LYS A 473 -11.80 6.51 -5.08
C LYS A 473 -10.76 7.14 -4.15
N LEU A 474 -9.68 6.42 -3.85
CA LEU A 474 -8.68 6.80 -2.86
C LEU A 474 -7.28 7.03 -3.46
N TYR A 475 -7.01 6.47 -4.64
CA TYR A 475 -5.70 6.50 -5.31
C TYR A 475 -5.77 7.38 -6.55
N THR A 476 -4.70 8.12 -6.81
CA THR A 476 -4.57 8.80 -8.10
C THR A 476 -4.04 7.81 -9.12
N ASP A 477 -4.83 7.51 -10.14
CA ASP A 477 -4.48 6.63 -11.23
C ASP A 477 -4.99 7.15 -12.57
N LEU A 478 -4.49 6.56 -13.65
CA LEU A 478 -4.83 6.94 -15.00
C LEU A 478 -5.33 5.70 -15.76
N SER A 479 -6.52 5.80 -16.31
CA SER A 479 -7.10 4.82 -17.23
C SER A 479 -7.05 5.37 -18.65
N TYR A 480 -6.59 4.56 -19.58
CA TYR A 480 -6.41 4.92 -20.98
C TYR A 480 -7.16 3.96 -21.88
N LEU A 481 -8.18 4.45 -22.58
CA LEU A 481 -8.96 3.69 -23.53
C LEU A 481 -8.47 3.99 -24.95
N THR A 482 -8.15 2.97 -25.74
CA THR A 482 -7.60 3.11 -27.08
C THR A 482 -8.16 2.08 -28.06
N SER A 483 -8.34 2.49 -29.29
CA SER A 483 -8.60 1.61 -30.45
C SER A 483 -7.41 1.58 -31.44
N ASP A 484 -6.23 2.12 -31.05
CA ASP A 484 -5.03 2.06 -31.89
C ASP A 484 -4.67 0.60 -32.21
N ALA A 485 -4.61 0.28 -33.51
CA ALA A 485 -4.45 -1.08 -33.98
C ALA A 485 -3.10 -1.69 -33.54
N ARG A 486 -2.04 -0.88 -33.39
CA ARG A 486 -0.71 -1.35 -32.97
C ARG A 486 -0.64 -1.60 -31.46
N MET A 487 -1.24 -0.72 -30.64
CA MET A 487 -1.32 -0.93 -29.20
C MET A 487 -2.17 -2.16 -28.86
N THR A 488 -3.34 -2.29 -29.49
CA THR A 488 -4.24 -3.42 -29.24
C THR A 488 -3.71 -4.74 -29.77
N ALA A 489 -2.88 -4.72 -30.84
CA ALA A 489 -2.16 -5.90 -31.30
C ALA A 489 -1.06 -6.33 -30.30
N ASP A 490 -0.35 -5.39 -29.72
CA ASP A 490 0.64 -5.66 -28.67
C ASP A 490 -0.04 -6.24 -27.40
N MET A 491 -1.21 -5.70 -27.01
CA MET A 491 -2.00 -6.25 -25.90
C MET A 491 -2.41 -7.70 -26.17
N GLU A 492 -2.88 -8.00 -27.39
CA GLU A 492 -3.23 -9.38 -27.81
C GLU A 492 -2.01 -10.30 -27.71
N THR A 493 -0.86 -9.86 -28.24
CA THR A 493 0.40 -10.62 -28.16
C THR A 493 0.79 -10.92 -26.71
N LEU A 494 0.62 -9.96 -25.81
CA LEU A 494 0.93 -10.17 -24.39
C LEU A 494 -0.06 -11.11 -23.72
N PHE A 495 -1.36 -11.06 -24.03
CA PHE A 495 -2.33 -12.03 -23.51
C PHE A 495 -2.01 -13.47 -23.96
N VAL A 496 -1.63 -13.65 -25.21
CA VAL A 496 -1.17 -14.96 -25.74
C VAL A 496 0.06 -15.44 -24.99
N HIS A 497 1.05 -14.56 -24.77
CA HIS A 497 2.26 -14.89 -24.02
C HIS A 497 1.97 -15.28 -22.55
N LEU A 498 1.04 -14.59 -21.89
CA LEU A 498 0.63 -14.90 -20.52
C LEU A 498 -0.12 -16.24 -20.42
N ALA A 499 -0.85 -16.61 -21.46
CA ALA A 499 -1.63 -17.85 -21.51
C ALA A 499 -0.77 -19.06 -21.94
N SER A 500 0.18 -18.84 -22.83
CA SER A 500 1.05 -19.89 -23.36
C SER A 500 2.49 -19.33 -23.42
N PRO A 501 3.33 -19.63 -22.42
CA PRO A 501 4.68 -19.10 -22.32
C PRO A 501 5.50 -19.40 -23.57
N SER A 502 5.43 -18.52 -24.53
CA SER A 502 6.18 -18.53 -25.78
C SER A 502 7.15 -17.35 -25.78
N ARG A 503 8.11 -17.35 -26.70
CA ARG A 503 9.04 -16.24 -26.83
C ARG A 503 8.26 -14.97 -27.21
N LEU A 504 8.30 -13.93 -26.37
CA LEU A 504 7.69 -12.63 -26.69
C LEU A 504 8.48 -11.97 -27.83
N GLY A 505 7.81 -11.76 -28.96
CA GLY A 505 8.38 -11.06 -30.12
C GLY A 505 8.48 -9.55 -29.88
N ARG A 506 9.04 -8.84 -30.87
CA ARG A 506 9.09 -7.38 -30.85
C ARG A 506 7.69 -6.78 -30.82
N MET A 507 7.44 -5.86 -29.86
CA MET A 507 6.20 -5.11 -29.75
C MET A 507 6.28 -3.79 -30.54
N ASN A 508 5.14 -3.28 -30.98
CA ASN A 508 5.09 -2.08 -31.83
C ASN A 508 5.13 -0.78 -30.99
N LYS A 509 4.36 -0.73 -29.91
CA LYS A 509 4.12 0.47 -29.09
C LYS A 509 4.31 0.23 -27.60
N LEU A 510 3.89 -0.95 -27.11
CA LEU A 510 3.99 -1.26 -25.69
C LEU A 510 5.38 -1.74 -25.31
N TRP A 511 5.84 -1.37 -24.14
CA TRP A 511 7.06 -1.89 -23.53
C TRP A 511 6.71 -2.80 -22.36
N ALA A 512 7.02 -4.07 -22.49
CA ALA A 512 6.74 -5.05 -21.45
C ALA A 512 8.00 -5.35 -20.61
N ALA A 513 7.86 -5.40 -19.30
CA ALA A 513 8.82 -6.03 -18.41
C ALA A 513 8.47 -7.53 -18.26
N PRO A 514 9.47 -8.41 -18.04
CA PRO A 514 10.91 -8.14 -17.86
C PRO A 514 11.70 -8.05 -19.18
N PHE A 515 11.06 -7.91 -20.32
CA PHE A 515 11.68 -8.10 -21.64
C PHE A 515 12.36 -6.84 -22.19
N PHE A 516 11.62 -5.72 -22.31
CA PHE A 516 12.08 -4.52 -23.02
C PHE A 516 11.96 -3.24 -22.21
N LEU A 517 11.12 -3.21 -21.17
CA LEU A 517 10.74 -1.97 -20.50
C LEU A 517 11.95 -1.24 -19.90
N GLN A 518 12.81 -1.95 -19.15
CA GLN A 518 13.98 -1.33 -18.51
C GLN A 518 14.93 -0.74 -19.56
N ASN A 519 15.31 -1.53 -20.59
CA ASN A 519 16.23 -1.08 -21.62
C ASN A 519 15.71 0.13 -22.39
N ASN A 520 14.42 0.10 -22.78
CA ASN A 520 13.81 1.22 -23.51
C ASN A 520 13.73 2.49 -22.65
N MET A 521 13.53 2.36 -21.33
CA MET A 521 13.60 3.51 -20.41
C MET A 521 15.02 4.06 -20.30
N VAL A 522 16.03 3.19 -20.20
CA VAL A 522 17.44 3.59 -20.19
C VAL A 522 17.78 4.34 -21.48
N GLU A 523 17.41 3.81 -22.66
CA GLU A 523 17.63 4.45 -23.95
C GLU A 523 17.00 5.84 -24.02
N LYS A 524 15.80 6.03 -23.48
CA LYS A 524 15.15 7.36 -23.41
C LYS A 524 15.91 8.33 -22.51
N ILE A 525 16.37 7.88 -21.34
CA ILE A 525 17.16 8.68 -20.40
C ILE A 525 18.51 9.07 -21.05
N GLU A 526 19.17 8.13 -21.70
CA GLU A 526 20.45 8.34 -22.38
C GLU A 526 20.32 9.31 -23.57
N ALA A 527 19.22 9.23 -24.32
CA ALA A 527 18.93 10.17 -25.42
C ALA A 527 18.78 11.61 -24.87
N VAL A 528 18.12 11.81 -23.75
CA VAL A 528 18.04 13.12 -23.08
C VAL A 528 19.41 13.59 -22.62
N GLY A 529 20.23 12.71 -22.03
CA GLY A 529 21.61 13.04 -21.66
C GLY A 529 22.49 13.40 -22.87
N ALA A 530 22.30 12.71 -23.98
CA ALA A 530 23.03 13.00 -25.23
C ALA A 530 22.64 14.38 -25.83
N ALA A 531 21.36 14.77 -25.74
CA ALA A 531 20.89 16.09 -26.14
C ALA A 531 21.48 17.17 -25.21
N ALA A 532 21.48 16.95 -23.91
CA ALA A 532 22.07 17.85 -22.92
C ALA A 532 23.58 18.11 -23.19
N ALA A 533 24.35 17.05 -23.46
CA ALA A 533 25.76 17.16 -23.79
C ALA A 533 26.06 18.01 -25.02
N LYS A 534 25.05 18.19 -25.90
CA LYS A 534 25.14 19.05 -27.09
C LYS A 534 24.59 20.47 -26.85
N GLY A 535 24.16 20.80 -25.62
CA GLY A 535 23.51 22.07 -25.28
C GLY A 535 22.10 22.24 -25.84
N LEU A 536 21.45 21.14 -26.23
CA LEU A 536 20.07 21.12 -26.74
C LEU A 536 19.07 21.01 -25.60
N PRO A 537 17.78 21.35 -25.79
CA PRO A 537 16.74 21.11 -24.82
C PRO A 537 16.74 19.68 -24.30
N ALA A 538 16.86 19.51 -23.00
CA ALA A 538 17.02 18.19 -22.37
C ALA A 538 16.38 18.15 -20.98
N ARG A 539 15.22 17.52 -20.87
CA ARG A 539 14.45 17.47 -19.64
C ARG A 539 13.80 16.12 -19.39
N ILE A 540 13.83 15.67 -18.15
CA ILE A 540 13.07 14.51 -17.69
C ILE A 540 12.16 14.97 -16.55
N VAL A 541 10.87 14.63 -16.64
CA VAL A 541 9.94 14.74 -15.50
C VAL A 541 9.29 13.38 -15.30
N ALA A 542 9.53 12.75 -14.15
CA ALA A 542 9.03 11.40 -13.89
C ALA A 542 8.27 11.35 -12.55
N LYS A 543 7.03 10.88 -12.60
CA LYS A 543 6.18 10.64 -11.43
C LYS A 543 5.99 9.14 -11.22
N MET A 544 6.23 8.66 -9.99
CA MET A 544 6.12 7.25 -9.62
C MET A 544 5.99 7.08 -8.10
N ASN A 545 5.72 5.86 -7.64
CA ASN A 545 5.66 5.60 -6.21
C ASN A 545 7.04 5.33 -5.59
N SER A 546 7.93 4.65 -6.32
CA SER A 546 9.26 4.28 -5.84
C SER A 546 10.28 4.28 -6.96
N LEU A 547 11.48 4.76 -6.64
CA LEU A 547 12.66 4.75 -7.50
C LEU A 547 13.78 3.99 -6.77
N THR A 548 13.90 2.68 -7.03
CA THR A 548 14.84 1.79 -6.33
C THR A 548 15.52 0.78 -7.27
N ASP A 549 15.50 1.05 -8.57
CA ASP A 549 16.24 0.28 -9.56
C ASP A 549 17.60 0.95 -9.81
N PRO A 550 18.73 0.30 -9.44
CA PRO A 550 20.06 0.92 -9.59
C PRO A 550 20.40 1.28 -11.03
N VAL A 551 19.99 0.48 -12.02
CA VAL A 551 20.27 0.73 -13.45
C VAL A 551 19.64 2.04 -13.88
N LEU A 552 18.36 2.26 -13.58
CA LEU A 552 17.64 3.48 -13.92
C LEU A 552 18.14 4.69 -13.10
N VAL A 553 18.50 4.48 -11.82
CA VAL A 553 19.10 5.55 -10.99
C VAL A 553 20.42 6.01 -11.57
N HIS A 554 21.33 5.10 -11.94
CA HIS A 554 22.61 5.46 -12.55
C HIS A 554 22.44 6.13 -13.92
N ALA A 555 21.49 5.69 -14.74
CA ALA A 555 21.18 6.34 -16.01
C ALA A 555 20.72 7.80 -15.80
N LEU A 556 19.85 8.07 -14.80
CA LEU A 556 19.42 9.44 -14.46
C LEU A 556 20.60 10.29 -13.96
N ILE A 557 21.45 9.75 -13.10
CA ILE A 557 22.64 10.47 -12.61
C ILE A 557 23.54 10.83 -13.77
N SER A 558 23.83 9.89 -14.66
CA SER A 558 24.65 10.12 -15.86
C SER A 558 24.06 11.19 -16.78
N ALA A 559 22.73 11.17 -17.00
CA ALA A 559 22.06 12.20 -17.80
C ALA A 559 22.13 13.59 -17.13
N GLY A 560 21.93 13.66 -15.80
CA GLY A 560 22.07 14.90 -15.02
C GLY A 560 23.48 15.48 -15.06
N GLN A 561 24.51 14.64 -14.97
CA GLN A 561 25.92 15.04 -15.12
C GLN A 561 26.25 15.59 -16.50
N LYS A 562 25.53 15.16 -17.53
CA LYS A 562 25.62 15.70 -18.90
C LYS A 562 24.86 17.01 -19.09
N GLY A 563 24.15 17.51 -18.06
CA GLY A 563 23.43 18.77 -18.08
C GLY A 563 21.91 18.67 -18.20
N ALA A 564 21.33 17.45 -18.29
CA ALA A 564 19.89 17.27 -18.36
C ALA A 564 19.20 17.77 -17.07
N GLN A 565 18.08 18.50 -17.22
CA GLN A 565 17.26 18.93 -16.10
C GLN A 565 16.28 17.83 -15.72
N ILE A 566 16.36 17.33 -14.46
CA ILE A 566 15.62 16.16 -14.01
C ILE A 566 14.79 16.50 -12.78
N ASP A 567 13.47 16.39 -12.93
CA ASP A 567 12.48 16.58 -11.86
C ASP A 567 11.78 15.23 -11.57
N LEU A 568 11.96 14.69 -10.38
CA LEU A 568 11.39 13.42 -9.98
C LEU A 568 10.33 13.63 -8.89
N ILE A 569 9.13 13.08 -9.11
CA ILE A 569 8.02 13.11 -8.16
C ILE A 569 7.86 11.68 -7.64
N VAL A 570 8.53 11.36 -6.52
CA VAL A 570 8.58 10.02 -5.93
C VAL A 570 7.89 10.02 -4.58
N ARG A 571 6.72 9.39 -4.49
CA ARG A 571 5.91 9.39 -3.26
C ARG A 571 6.62 8.70 -2.08
N GLY A 572 7.16 7.51 -2.31
CA GLY A 572 7.68 6.61 -1.28
C GLY A 572 9.20 6.52 -1.27
N ALA A 573 9.72 5.33 -1.52
CA ALA A 573 11.15 5.04 -1.47
C ALA A 573 11.90 5.61 -2.67
N CYS A 574 13.01 6.30 -2.41
CA CYS A 574 13.93 6.80 -3.40
C CYS A 574 15.36 6.47 -3.00
N MET A 575 16.10 5.81 -3.88
CA MET A 575 17.52 5.52 -3.67
C MET A 575 18.44 6.54 -4.34
N LEU A 576 17.91 7.47 -5.15
CA LEU A 576 18.68 8.49 -5.82
C LEU A 576 18.94 9.66 -4.87
N PRO A 577 20.22 9.98 -4.54
CA PRO A 577 20.56 11.18 -3.78
C PRO A 577 20.49 12.42 -4.69
N ALA A 578 19.70 13.42 -4.28
CA ALA A 578 19.45 14.62 -5.09
C ALA A 578 20.22 15.83 -4.60
N GLY A 579 20.60 16.74 -5.50
CA GLY A 579 21.18 18.03 -5.14
C GLY A 579 22.58 17.97 -4.51
N ILE A 580 23.34 16.90 -4.76
CA ILE A 580 24.75 16.79 -4.33
C ILE A 580 25.61 17.67 -5.24
N PRO A 581 26.32 18.69 -4.69
CA PRO A 581 27.15 19.60 -5.48
C PRO A 581 28.17 18.88 -6.36
N GLY A 582 28.24 19.26 -7.64
CA GLY A 582 29.11 18.67 -8.65
C GLY A 582 28.74 17.26 -9.12
N LYS A 583 27.66 16.67 -8.59
CA LYS A 583 27.27 15.29 -8.90
C LYS A 583 25.83 15.12 -9.36
N THR A 584 24.87 15.73 -8.62
CA THR A 584 23.44 15.62 -8.93
C THR A 584 22.73 16.98 -8.85
N ASP A 585 23.43 18.07 -9.16
CA ASP A 585 22.92 19.45 -9.12
C ASP A 585 21.68 19.67 -9.98
N ASN A 586 21.61 18.96 -11.10
CA ASN A 586 20.51 19.05 -12.06
C ASN A 586 19.33 18.12 -11.73
N ILE A 587 19.40 17.39 -10.59
CA ILE A 587 18.36 16.43 -10.21
C ILE A 587 17.66 16.92 -8.96
N ARG A 588 16.35 17.08 -9.06
CA ARG A 588 15.48 17.43 -7.95
C ARG A 588 14.51 16.29 -7.69
N VAL A 589 14.38 15.89 -6.43
CA VAL A 589 13.42 14.87 -5.98
C VAL A 589 12.39 15.49 -5.06
N ARG A 590 11.12 15.24 -5.35
CA ARG A 590 9.98 15.72 -4.61
C ARG A 590 9.08 14.56 -4.21
N SER A 591 8.53 14.60 -3.00
CA SER A 591 7.52 13.65 -2.53
C SER A 591 6.23 14.38 -2.20
N ILE A 592 5.10 13.83 -2.61
CA ILE A 592 3.78 14.37 -2.31
C ILE A 592 3.02 13.37 -1.46
N ILE A 593 2.58 13.80 -0.29
CA ILE A 593 1.66 13.07 0.57
C ILE A 593 0.39 13.91 0.68
N GLY A 594 -0.75 13.35 0.35
CA GLY A 594 -2.00 14.08 0.29
C GLY A 594 -3.19 13.25 0.77
N ARG A 595 -4.39 13.81 0.57
CA ARG A 595 -5.65 13.13 0.87
C ARG A 595 -5.80 11.84 0.09
N PHE A 596 -5.44 11.88 -1.21
CA PHE A 596 -5.41 10.72 -2.08
C PHE A 596 -3.99 10.16 -2.13
N LEU A 597 -3.88 8.83 -2.23
CA LEU A 597 -2.60 8.17 -2.39
C LEU A 597 -2.09 8.35 -3.81
N GLU A 598 -0.95 9.02 -3.97
CA GLU A 598 -0.30 9.18 -5.27
C GLU A 598 0.17 7.82 -5.79
N HIS A 599 -0.40 7.38 -6.92
CA HIS A 599 -0.16 6.03 -7.43
C HIS A 599 0.10 5.98 -8.93
N SER A 600 -0.27 7.01 -9.68
CA SER A 600 -0.01 7.06 -11.13
C SER A 600 1.48 7.10 -11.48
N ARG A 601 1.86 6.49 -12.62
CA ARG A 601 3.21 6.55 -13.18
C ARG A 601 3.14 7.23 -14.52
N VAL A 602 3.85 8.37 -14.61
CA VAL A 602 3.89 9.24 -15.80
C VAL A 602 5.32 9.66 -16.02
N PHE A 603 5.84 9.40 -17.21
CA PHE A 603 7.24 9.67 -17.58
C PHE A 603 7.29 10.56 -18.80
N PHE A 604 7.87 11.73 -18.66
CA PHE A 604 8.09 12.71 -19.74
C PHE A 604 9.57 12.85 -20.03
N PHE A 605 9.91 12.77 -21.31
CA PHE A 605 11.26 12.92 -21.84
C PHE A 605 11.26 13.96 -22.94
N GLU A 606 12.18 14.92 -22.84
CA GLU A 606 12.45 15.93 -23.87
C GLU A 606 13.91 15.83 -24.26
N ALA A 607 14.16 15.55 -25.55
CA ALA A 607 15.48 15.48 -26.14
C ALA A 607 15.43 16.27 -27.43
N ASP A 608 16.03 17.46 -27.46
CA ASP A 608 15.96 18.43 -28.57
C ASP A 608 14.49 18.78 -28.90
N THR A 609 14.05 18.53 -30.12
CA THR A 609 12.66 18.77 -30.57
C THR A 609 11.69 17.62 -30.27
N VAL A 610 12.20 16.48 -29.79
CA VAL A 610 11.38 15.29 -29.50
C VAL A 610 10.91 15.32 -28.07
N GLN A 611 9.59 15.28 -27.89
CA GLN A 611 8.95 15.14 -26.60
C GLN A 611 8.14 13.86 -26.58
N ASP A 612 8.38 13.01 -25.59
CA ASP A 612 7.64 11.77 -25.38
C ASP A 612 7.05 11.69 -23.99
N ILE A 613 5.84 11.16 -23.89
CA ILE A 613 5.19 10.90 -22.59
C ILE A 613 4.66 9.47 -22.55
N TYR A 614 4.98 8.77 -21.46
CA TYR A 614 4.59 7.38 -21.22
C TYR A 614 3.79 7.27 -19.94
N LEU A 615 2.77 6.43 -19.97
CA LEU A 615 2.09 5.90 -18.77
C LEU A 615 2.60 4.49 -18.49
N SER A 616 2.58 4.07 -17.21
CA SER A 616 3.08 2.74 -16.86
C SER A 616 2.34 2.14 -15.66
N SER A 617 2.28 0.81 -15.62
CA SER A 617 1.92 0.04 -14.42
C SER A 617 3.10 -0.13 -13.46
N ALA A 618 4.33 0.10 -13.93
CA ALA A 618 5.58 -0.15 -13.22
C ALA A 618 6.09 1.11 -12.51
N ASP A 619 6.47 0.96 -11.24
CA ASP A 619 7.47 1.82 -10.61
C ASP A 619 8.87 1.45 -11.09
N TRP A 620 9.83 2.34 -10.96
CA TRP A 620 11.23 2.06 -11.30
C TRP A 620 11.93 1.32 -10.14
N MET A 621 11.55 0.06 -10.01
CA MET A 621 12.06 -0.88 -9.00
C MET A 621 12.59 -2.13 -9.70
N SER A 622 13.72 -2.69 -9.25
CA SER A 622 14.33 -3.87 -9.88
C SER A 622 13.37 -5.05 -9.99
N ARG A 623 12.55 -5.31 -8.95
CA ARG A 623 11.54 -6.37 -9.02
C ARG A 623 10.47 -6.15 -10.11
N ASN A 624 10.13 -4.88 -10.42
CA ASN A 624 9.17 -4.57 -11.48
C ASN A 624 9.80 -4.75 -12.85
N MET A 625 11.11 -4.48 -12.97
CA MET A 625 11.85 -4.60 -14.22
C MET A 625 12.23 -6.04 -14.56
N THR A 626 12.41 -6.92 -13.55
CA THR A 626 13.00 -8.25 -13.76
C THR A 626 12.11 -9.44 -13.34
N ARG A 627 11.13 -9.23 -12.45
CA ARG A 627 10.33 -10.31 -11.85
C ARG A 627 8.81 -10.12 -11.95
N ARG A 628 8.39 -9.14 -12.78
CA ARG A 628 6.98 -8.86 -12.99
C ARG A 628 6.70 -8.65 -14.47
N VAL A 629 5.49 -9.04 -14.90
CA VAL A 629 4.96 -8.58 -16.16
C VAL A 629 4.29 -7.22 -15.93
N GLU A 630 4.92 -6.20 -16.46
CA GLU A 630 4.50 -4.79 -16.37
C GLU A 630 4.41 -4.19 -17.77
N LEU A 631 3.73 -3.07 -17.89
CA LEU A 631 3.60 -2.33 -19.15
C LEU A 631 3.94 -0.86 -19.01
N ALA A 632 4.54 -0.30 -20.07
CA ALA A 632 4.51 1.11 -20.36
C ALA A 632 4.01 1.34 -21.79
N TRP A 633 3.29 2.44 -22.01
CA TRP A 633 2.73 2.80 -23.30
C TRP A 633 2.83 4.29 -23.55
N PRO A 634 3.09 4.71 -24.82
CA PRO A 634 3.17 6.12 -25.20
C PRO A 634 1.76 6.72 -25.28
N VAL A 635 1.63 7.99 -24.93
CA VAL A 635 0.43 8.78 -25.23
C VAL A 635 0.71 9.62 -26.46
N LEU A 636 0.00 9.35 -27.55
CA LEU A 636 0.30 9.92 -28.87
C LEU A 636 -0.52 11.19 -29.17
N GLU A 637 -1.74 11.27 -28.66
CA GLU A 637 -2.63 12.41 -28.89
C GLU A 637 -2.16 13.66 -28.14
N LEU A 638 -1.91 14.75 -28.86
CA LEU A 638 -1.33 15.98 -28.31
C LEU A 638 -2.16 16.58 -27.17
N SER A 639 -3.48 16.55 -27.29
CA SER A 639 -4.40 17.07 -26.27
C SER A 639 -4.28 16.31 -24.96
N LEU A 640 -4.15 14.97 -25.02
CA LEU A 640 -3.97 14.12 -23.85
C LEU A 640 -2.57 14.25 -23.27
N ARG A 641 -1.53 14.43 -24.10
CA ARG A 641 -0.17 14.71 -23.63
C ARG A 641 -0.13 16.00 -22.82
N GLN A 642 -0.72 17.09 -23.35
CA GLN A 642 -0.77 18.37 -22.63
C GLN A 642 -1.53 18.23 -21.32
N ARG A 643 -2.66 17.51 -21.32
CA ARG A 643 -3.42 17.22 -20.10
C ARG A 643 -2.58 16.49 -19.04
N LEU A 644 -1.79 15.50 -19.43
CA LEU A 644 -0.90 14.77 -18.51
C LEU A 644 0.22 15.67 -17.98
N ILE A 645 0.81 16.52 -18.83
CA ILE A 645 1.82 17.47 -18.40
C ILE A 645 1.25 18.41 -17.34
N ASP A 646 0.08 19.01 -17.60
CA ASP A 646 -0.52 19.98 -16.71
C ASP A 646 -1.00 19.35 -15.41
N GLU A 647 -1.74 18.23 -15.48
CA GLU A 647 -2.43 17.63 -14.34
C GLU A 647 -1.56 16.68 -13.52
N CYS A 648 -0.65 15.94 -14.16
CA CYS A 648 0.11 14.88 -13.49
C CYS A 648 1.56 15.27 -13.18
N LEU A 649 2.10 16.30 -13.85
CA LEU A 649 3.47 16.72 -13.67
C LEU A 649 3.56 18.16 -13.12
N LEU A 650 3.14 19.17 -13.88
CA LEU A 650 3.28 20.58 -13.49
C LEU A 650 2.50 20.92 -12.22
N ALA A 651 1.27 20.44 -12.08
CA ALA A 651 0.47 20.66 -10.86
C ALA A 651 1.23 20.18 -9.61
N TYR A 652 1.92 19.04 -9.69
CA TYR A 652 2.70 18.47 -8.60
C TYR A 652 4.05 19.16 -8.39
N LEU A 653 4.70 19.61 -9.46
CA LEU A 653 5.93 20.40 -9.35
C LEU A 653 5.67 21.77 -8.70
N HIS A 654 4.47 22.31 -8.83
CA HIS A 654 4.05 23.57 -8.22
C HIS A 654 3.38 23.39 -6.84
N ASP A 655 3.20 22.15 -6.36
CA ASP A 655 2.64 21.91 -5.02
C ASP A 655 3.59 22.44 -3.94
N THR A 656 3.08 23.33 -3.09
CA THR A 656 3.83 23.91 -1.96
C THR A 656 3.18 23.58 -0.60
N ARG A 657 2.00 22.94 -0.62
CA ARG A 657 1.27 22.58 0.60
C ARG A 657 1.62 21.18 1.10
N ASN A 658 1.72 20.22 0.17
CA ASN A 658 1.84 18.79 0.45
C ASN A 658 3.19 18.23 0.03
N ALA A 659 4.05 19.06 -0.55
CA ALA A 659 5.33 18.66 -1.09
C ALA A 659 6.44 18.63 -0.04
N TRP A 660 7.33 17.67 -0.24
CA TRP A 660 8.62 17.53 0.43
C TRP A 660 9.71 17.48 -0.63
N THR A 661 10.84 18.08 -0.35
CA THR A 661 12.05 18.00 -1.18
C THR A 661 13.09 17.14 -0.50
N LEU A 662 13.79 16.33 -1.29
CA LEU A 662 14.94 15.56 -0.82
C LEU A 662 16.19 16.41 -0.98
N ASP A 663 16.90 16.59 0.12
CA ASP A 663 18.14 17.37 0.16
C ASP A 663 19.39 16.51 -0.08
N ALA A 664 20.52 17.14 -0.31
CA ALA A 664 21.81 16.49 -0.52
C ALA A 664 22.26 15.58 0.64
N ASP A 665 21.75 15.85 1.86
CA ASP A 665 22.00 15.03 3.05
C ASP A 665 21.10 13.78 3.14
N GLY A 666 20.26 13.51 2.12
CA GLY A 666 19.33 12.37 2.07
C GLY A 666 18.08 12.55 2.92
N LYS A 667 17.82 13.76 3.42
CA LYS A 667 16.64 14.06 4.25
C LYS A 667 15.55 14.74 3.45
N TYR A 668 14.31 14.47 3.83
CA TYR A 668 13.15 15.14 3.28
C TYR A 668 12.77 16.34 4.14
N ARG A 669 12.61 17.53 3.48
CA ARG A 669 12.12 18.76 4.12
C ARG A 669 10.83 19.21 3.46
N ARG A 670 9.90 19.69 4.27
CA ARG A 670 8.67 20.30 3.72
C ARG A 670 9.05 21.54 2.91
N VAL A 671 8.36 21.70 1.79
CA VAL A 671 8.48 22.94 1.01
C VAL A 671 7.90 24.09 1.81
N GLU A 672 8.74 25.05 2.19
CA GLU A 672 8.34 26.23 2.95
C GLU A 672 7.65 27.26 2.05
N LYS A 673 6.71 28.00 2.63
CA LYS A 673 6.01 29.08 1.96
C LYS A 673 6.98 30.22 1.66
N GLN A 674 7.30 30.49 0.42
CA GLN A 674 7.88 31.76 0.00
C GLN A 674 6.75 32.66 -0.51
N GLY A 675 6.18 33.52 0.36
CA GLY A 675 5.35 34.70 -0.03
C GLY A 675 4.07 34.47 -0.83
N ARG A 676 3.73 33.24 -1.27
CA ARG A 676 2.58 32.89 -2.10
C ARG A 676 1.54 32.04 -1.32
N LYS A 677 0.25 32.11 -1.72
CA LYS A 677 -0.77 31.19 -1.17
C LYS A 677 -0.33 29.74 -1.42
N PRO A 678 -0.42 28.84 -0.39
CA PRO A 678 -0.06 27.43 -0.57
C PRO A 678 -0.93 26.82 -1.64
N GLN A 679 -0.30 26.13 -2.57
CA GLN A 679 -0.96 25.43 -3.67
C GLN A 679 -0.91 23.94 -3.43
N SER A 680 -2.03 23.23 -3.55
CA SER A 680 -2.13 21.78 -3.49
C SER A 680 -2.59 21.25 -4.85
N ALA A 681 -1.80 20.36 -5.44
CA ALA A 681 -2.14 19.70 -6.71
C ALA A 681 -3.49 18.97 -6.60
N GLN A 682 -3.69 18.18 -5.55
CA GLN A 682 -4.94 17.44 -5.35
C GLN A 682 -6.16 18.38 -5.18
N ALA A 683 -6.00 19.48 -4.43
CA ALA A 683 -7.10 20.44 -4.24
C ALA A 683 -7.49 21.13 -5.56
N LEU A 684 -6.50 21.50 -6.37
CA LEU A 684 -6.75 22.07 -7.70
C LEU A 684 -7.48 21.09 -8.62
N LEU A 685 -7.06 19.83 -8.64
CA LEU A 685 -7.68 18.79 -9.45
C LEU A 685 -9.10 18.46 -8.94
N MET A 686 -9.32 18.39 -7.63
CA MET A 686 -10.66 18.25 -7.06
C MET A 686 -11.58 19.39 -7.53
N GLN A 687 -11.10 20.64 -7.47
CA GLN A 687 -11.87 21.80 -7.91
C GLN A 687 -12.16 21.75 -9.43
N LYS A 688 -11.16 21.39 -10.24
CA LYS A 688 -11.29 21.29 -11.71
C LYS A 688 -12.34 20.27 -12.14
N TYR A 689 -12.47 19.18 -11.39
CA TYR A 689 -13.33 18.04 -11.72
C TYR A 689 -14.59 17.94 -10.86
N SER A 690 -14.77 18.82 -9.88
CA SER A 690 -16.03 18.87 -9.12
C SER A 690 -17.21 19.09 -10.06
N PRO A 691 -18.33 18.36 -9.91
CA PRO A 691 -19.55 18.66 -10.62
C PRO A 691 -19.93 20.13 -10.38
N ALA A 692 -20.34 20.84 -11.43
CA ALA A 692 -20.86 22.20 -11.28
C ALA A 692 -22.01 22.15 -10.25
N GLN A 693 -21.89 22.88 -9.14
CA GLN A 693 -23.01 23.01 -8.22
C GLN A 693 -24.20 23.61 -9.02
N PRO A 694 -25.39 23.00 -8.93
CA PRO A 694 -26.54 23.64 -9.51
C PRO A 694 -26.65 25.05 -8.91
N LYS A 695 -26.62 26.08 -9.76
CA LYS A 695 -26.84 27.45 -9.30
C LYS A 695 -28.16 27.42 -8.54
N SER A 696 -28.13 27.69 -7.25
CA SER A 696 -29.33 27.93 -6.45
C SER A 696 -30.09 29.05 -7.17
N ARG A 697 -31.24 28.69 -7.72
CA ARG A 697 -32.22 29.67 -8.25
C ARG A 697 -32.89 30.39 -7.10
#